data_602951ca478ff98927d697c18cd57bd5
#
_entry.id   602951ca478ff98927d697c18cd57bd5
#
_cell.length_a   1.000
_cell.length_b   1.000
_cell.length_c   1.000
_cell.angle_alpha   90.00
_cell.angle_beta   90.00
_cell.angle_gamma   90.00
#
_symmetry.space_group_name_H-M   'P 1'
#
loop_
_entity.id
_entity.type
_entity.pdbx_description
1 polymer ?
#
loop_
_entity_poly.entity_id
_entity_poly.type
_entity_poly.pdbx_seq_one_letter_code
_entity_poly.pdbx_strand_id
1 'polypeptide(L)'
;MKLVDITFFETEGLDRIREPIAFGVPVAQGLLSNPDGLTLSAGEQTLPLDVRAIQHWPDGSVRWCLLDTQVDVKAGQPTVCTLATGDRPAPAAAVSVVDARAGSVFEVNTGVAGFKVKTDDLSCVAGGGSTGLQDVLLETPAGRHLSPTIETSQWSRHQGAARATLSQQGSYCDEGGEALCRFVSELTFHAGSARVSWQFTLHNPRAAEHPGGLWDLGDPQSLLFKGLQATVRLPEASRVQLQVEPEGHWLPVSQLLNVFQASSGGEHWDSRNHVDRTGKVNLPFKGYRLQVDNSEQNGSRATPVLVADSGVALCIDRFWQNFPKALSFQAGAVGLHLFPAACAMEHELQPGEQKTHRLELDFAATMDSAPALRSGLVAHLAPEYVAASGCLAHFSCRPEPLDRLIAMGLDPKQGFLAKREIVDEYGWRNFGDIFADHESLYLAQGNLFVSHYNNQYDPLYGFLRQFLLTGDARWKRMADELAWHITDIDIYNTVQDRAEYNGGLFWHTDHYVDAYTSSHRTYSRHQKPNGRDVTQGGGPGAEHCYTHGLMLHYCLTGSTRSREAVLQLTQWITDFYEGTGTVVEVMLDARNRVLPKLKARGVDGRILSHRYPFNRGVGNFINGLLDSFALTGEKWFVQKAEQVISKTFSPQDNLSDRKLEEVEVAWFYTIFLQAVARYLETKKQLGEENTAQYAFSRQAFMKYATWIAQHDQPYLSEPDILEFPNDTWAAQDLRKAWILYYATMYAATEAEQKTLRDRADFFYHYVEQTLSNSETRHFSRILAILMQNHGVHGFFSAAEKPVPGADQAEDRVFPSPYKNTLQWALLPVRDLLSALWRFSLRKELHWLSHRSGMFARWYNRLYGR
;
A
#
# COMPACT_ATOMS: atom_id res chain seq x y z
N MET A 1 31.93 -15.36 3.97
CA MET A 1 32.03 -13.94 4.42
C MET A 1 30.73 -13.58 5.12
N LYS A 2 30.78 -13.00 6.33
CA LYS A 2 29.60 -12.50 7.02
C LYS A 2 29.05 -11.28 6.26
N LEU A 3 27.73 -11.26 6.01
CA LEU A 3 27.02 -10.12 5.42
C LEU A 3 26.37 -9.28 6.52
N VAL A 4 25.49 -9.88 7.34
CA VAL A 4 24.73 -9.15 8.36
C VAL A 4 24.25 -10.09 9.46
N ASP A 5 24.06 -9.54 10.65
CA ASP A 5 23.28 -10.14 11.71
C ASP A 5 21.84 -9.68 11.61
N ILE A 6 20.90 -10.62 11.77
CA ILE A 6 19.46 -10.41 11.73
C ILE A 6 18.92 -10.76 13.10
N THR A 7 18.20 -9.83 13.71
CA THR A 7 17.57 -10.02 15.01
C THR A 7 16.09 -10.33 14.83
N PHE A 8 15.65 -11.45 15.38
CA PHE A 8 14.24 -11.86 15.38
C PHE A 8 13.65 -11.60 16.76
N PHE A 9 12.49 -10.93 16.76
CA PHE A 9 11.74 -10.59 17.96
C PHE A 9 10.42 -11.35 18.01
N GLU A 10 10.10 -11.80 19.20
CA GLU A 10 8.79 -12.29 19.58
C GLU A 10 8.08 -11.23 20.42
N THR A 11 6.86 -10.88 20.08
CA THR A 11 6.15 -9.70 20.62
C THR A 11 4.98 -10.04 21.55
N GLU A 12 4.62 -11.34 21.63
CA GLU A 12 3.44 -11.80 22.39
C GLU A 12 3.78 -12.54 23.70
N GLY A 13 5.07 -12.67 24.00
CA GLY A 13 5.53 -13.39 25.19
C GLY A 13 5.46 -14.92 25.04
N LEU A 14 5.58 -15.45 23.83
CA LEU A 14 5.44 -16.88 23.52
C LEU A 14 6.74 -17.50 22.98
N ASP A 15 6.98 -18.76 23.33
CA ASP A 15 8.02 -19.54 22.66
C ASP A 15 7.58 -19.87 21.23
N ARG A 16 8.45 -19.62 20.26
CA ARG A 16 8.26 -19.95 18.84
C ARG A 16 9.20 -21.06 18.44
N ILE A 17 8.69 -22.11 17.83
CA ILE A 17 9.49 -23.25 17.38
C ILE A 17 9.32 -23.41 15.87
N ARG A 18 10.42 -23.30 15.13
CA ARG A 18 10.44 -23.34 13.67
C ARG A 18 9.37 -22.44 13.04
N GLU A 19 9.24 -21.23 13.59
CA GLU A 19 8.30 -20.24 13.09
C GLU A 19 8.71 -19.79 11.69
N PRO A 20 7.86 -19.96 10.68
CA PRO A 20 8.18 -19.53 9.33
C PRO A 20 8.13 -18.00 9.22
N ILE A 21 9.13 -17.43 8.57
CA ILE A 21 9.21 -15.99 8.31
C ILE A 21 9.81 -15.70 6.94
N ALA A 22 9.22 -14.74 6.24
CA ALA A 22 9.76 -14.15 5.02
C ALA A 22 10.11 -12.68 5.27
N PHE A 23 11.31 -12.25 4.88
CA PHE A 23 11.77 -10.88 5.06
C PHE A 23 12.86 -10.48 4.07
N GLY A 24 12.96 -9.18 3.80
CA GLY A 24 13.93 -8.63 2.84
C GLY A 24 15.22 -8.18 3.49
N VAL A 25 16.33 -8.39 2.79
CA VAL A 25 17.67 -7.91 3.17
C VAL A 25 18.24 -7.09 2.03
N PRO A 26 18.60 -5.81 2.27
CA PRO A 26 19.28 -4.98 1.28
C PRO A 26 20.74 -5.39 1.16
N VAL A 27 21.30 -5.32 -0.05
CA VAL A 27 22.69 -5.71 -0.35
C VAL A 27 23.39 -4.59 -1.12
N ALA A 28 24.57 -4.20 -0.70
CA ALA A 28 25.37 -3.17 -1.35
C ALA A 28 25.74 -3.56 -2.79
N GLN A 29 25.87 -2.57 -3.67
CA GLN A 29 26.23 -2.75 -5.06
C GLN A 29 27.55 -3.51 -5.21
N GLY A 30 27.63 -4.47 -6.14
CA GLY A 30 28.80 -5.27 -6.42
C GLY A 30 29.12 -6.36 -5.39
N LEU A 31 28.38 -6.42 -4.25
CA LEU A 31 28.71 -7.34 -3.15
C LEU A 31 28.25 -8.78 -3.42
N LEU A 32 27.12 -8.96 -4.11
CA LEU A 32 26.51 -10.27 -4.33
C LEU A 32 25.96 -10.37 -5.77
N SER A 33 26.52 -11.28 -6.56
CA SER A 33 26.03 -11.53 -7.93
C SER A 33 24.99 -12.65 -8.01
N ASN A 34 25.03 -13.62 -7.07
CA ASN A 34 24.11 -14.75 -7.01
C ASN A 34 23.78 -15.06 -5.54
N PRO A 35 22.48 -15.10 -5.15
CA PRO A 35 22.08 -15.37 -3.78
C PRO A 35 22.13 -16.86 -3.39
N ASP A 36 22.40 -17.79 -4.32
CA ASP A 36 22.37 -19.24 -4.07
C ASP A 36 23.41 -19.69 -3.03
N GLY A 37 24.51 -18.96 -2.90
CA GLY A 37 25.58 -19.21 -1.95
C GLY A 37 25.37 -18.57 -0.57
N LEU A 38 24.15 -18.15 -0.20
CA LEU A 38 23.87 -17.60 1.12
C LEU A 38 23.47 -18.69 2.12
N THR A 39 23.97 -18.56 3.34
CA THR A 39 23.63 -19.41 4.50
C THR A 39 23.16 -18.54 5.66
N LEU A 40 22.21 -19.05 6.44
CA LEU A 40 21.75 -18.41 7.68
C LEU A 40 22.03 -19.34 8.85
N SER A 41 22.61 -18.82 9.93
CA SER A 41 22.94 -19.61 11.13
C SER A 41 22.54 -18.92 12.42
N ALA A 42 22.04 -19.69 13.39
CA ALA A 42 21.82 -19.28 14.78
C ALA A 42 22.92 -19.95 15.64
N GLY A 43 23.93 -19.19 16.00
CA GLY A 43 25.16 -19.76 16.60
C GLY A 43 25.81 -20.76 15.64
N GLU A 44 25.99 -22.01 16.10
CA GLU A 44 26.55 -23.11 15.29
C GLU A 44 25.51 -23.82 14.40
N GLN A 45 24.24 -23.60 14.64
CA GLN A 45 23.15 -24.26 13.89
C GLN A 45 22.88 -23.54 12.57
N THR A 46 23.01 -24.24 11.44
CA THR A 46 22.55 -23.75 10.13
C THR A 46 21.03 -23.92 10.01
N LEU A 47 20.34 -22.85 9.66
CA LEU A 47 18.88 -22.80 9.49
C LEU A 47 18.47 -23.13 8.05
N PRO A 48 17.27 -23.69 7.84
CA PRO A 48 16.68 -23.79 6.51
C PRO A 48 16.58 -22.40 5.89
N LEU A 49 16.99 -22.25 4.64
CA LEU A 49 16.99 -20.95 3.98
C LEU A 49 16.62 -21.12 2.50
N ASP A 50 15.63 -20.34 2.07
CA ASP A 50 15.36 -20.09 0.66
C ASP A 50 15.61 -18.61 0.36
N VAL A 51 16.26 -18.31 -0.76
CA VAL A 51 16.64 -16.94 -1.09
C VAL A 51 16.26 -16.61 -2.52
N ARG A 52 15.70 -15.42 -2.72
CA ARG A 52 15.41 -14.88 -4.05
C ARG A 52 15.96 -13.47 -4.19
N ALA A 53 16.65 -13.19 -5.29
CA ALA A 53 16.88 -11.82 -5.69
C ALA A 53 15.56 -11.21 -6.19
N ILE A 54 15.12 -10.12 -5.57
CA ILE A 54 13.87 -9.43 -5.92
C ILE A 54 14.11 -8.06 -6.55
N GLN A 55 15.30 -7.52 -6.42
CA GLN A 55 15.79 -6.36 -7.14
C GLN A 55 17.28 -6.49 -7.45
N HIS A 56 17.73 -5.84 -8.53
CA HIS A 56 19.13 -5.81 -8.93
C HIS A 56 19.62 -4.36 -9.08
N TRP A 57 20.89 -4.17 -8.83
CA TRP A 57 21.61 -2.97 -9.23
C TRP A 57 21.82 -2.96 -10.75
N PRO A 58 22.10 -1.77 -11.34
CA PRO A 58 22.34 -1.69 -12.79
C PRO A 58 23.52 -2.52 -13.31
N ASP A 59 24.49 -2.86 -12.47
CA ASP A 59 25.61 -3.75 -12.79
C ASP A 59 25.23 -5.25 -12.75
N GLY A 60 23.97 -5.56 -12.47
CA GLY A 60 23.43 -6.91 -12.36
C GLY A 60 23.63 -7.58 -11.01
N SER A 61 24.35 -6.95 -10.07
CA SER A 61 24.46 -7.46 -8.70
C SER A 61 23.11 -7.35 -7.97
N VAL A 62 22.93 -8.18 -6.95
CA VAL A 62 21.68 -8.21 -6.17
C VAL A 62 21.58 -6.94 -5.32
N ARG A 63 20.41 -6.26 -5.37
CA ARG A 63 20.09 -5.11 -4.54
C ARG A 63 19.24 -5.48 -3.32
N TRP A 64 18.24 -6.34 -3.51
CA TRP A 64 17.42 -6.88 -2.43
C TRP A 64 17.27 -8.38 -2.58
N CYS A 65 17.54 -9.10 -1.48
CA CYS A 65 17.20 -10.50 -1.31
C CYS A 65 15.93 -10.64 -0.49
N LEU A 66 15.01 -11.51 -0.90
CA LEU A 66 13.96 -12.00 -0.02
C LEU A 66 14.39 -13.36 0.51
N LEU A 67 14.38 -13.51 1.82
CA LEU A 67 14.73 -14.71 2.55
C LEU A 67 13.46 -15.34 3.10
N ASP A 68 13.30 -16.65 2.90
CA ASP A 68 12.29 -17.50 3.54
C ASP A 68 13.03 -18.48 4.45
N THR A 69 12.71 -18.47 5.74
CA THR A 69 13.39 -19.32 6.76
C THR A 69 12.45 -19.73 7.87
N GLN A 70 12.96 -20.52 8.81
CA GLN A 70 12.27 -20.89 10.04
C GLN A 70 13.22 -20.69 11.23
N VAL A 71 12.73 -20.03 12.27
CA VAL A 71 13.55 -19.62 13.42
C VAL A 71 12.89 -20.02 14.73
N ASP A 72 13.70 -20.52 15.66
CA ASP A 72 13.30 -20.69 17.05
C ASP A 72 13.58 -19.40 17.83
N VAL A 73 12.56 -18.87 18.51
CA VAL A 73 12.68 -17.67 19.33
C VAL A 73 12.03 -17.94 20.70
N LYS A 74 12.76 -17.67 21.76
CA LYS A 74 12.26 -17.79 23.13
C LYS A 74 11.48 -16.54 23.53
N ALA A 75 10.41 -16.75 24.29
CA ALA A 75 9.60 -15.68 24.86
C ALA A 75 10.45 -14.61 25.55
N GLY A 76 10.26 -13.36 25.13
CA GLY A 76 10.94 -12.20 25.69
C GLY A 76 12.46 -12.14 25.43
N GLN A 77 13.00 -13.01 24.57
CA GLN A 77 14.42 -13.01 24.21
C GLN A 77 14.60 -12.90 22.69
N PRO A 78 15.40 -11.96 22.19
CA PRO A 78 15.69 -11.89 20.77
C PRO A 78 16.62 -13.03 20.36
N THR A 79 16.39 -13.59 19.16
CA THR A 79 17.32 -14.53 18.51
C THR A 79 18.10 -13.82 17.44
N VAL A 80 19.44 -13.88 17.51
CA VAL A 80 20.31 -13.31 16.49
C VAL A 80 20.80 -14.42 15.55
N CYS A 81 20.55 -14.22 14.25
CA CYS A 81 21.05 -15.10 13.20
C CYS A 81 22.03 -14.36 12.30
N THR A 82 23.07 -15.05 11.87
CA THR A 82 24.08 -14.49 10.95
C THR A 82 23.82 -14.96 9.52
N LEU A 83 23.64 -14.00 8.61
CA LEU A 83 23.62 -14.25 7.17
C LEU A 83 25.04 -14.11 6.61
N ALA A 84 25.52 -15.15 5.91
CA ALA A 84 26.89 -15.20 5.36
C ALA A 84 26.91 -15.89 4.00
N THR A 85 27.99 -15.67 3.23
CA THR A 85 28.28 -16.49 2.05
C THR A 85 28.94 -17.79 2.48
N GLY A 86 28.49 -18.92 1.93
CA GLY A 86 29.03 -20.25 2.23
C GLY A 86 28.31 -21.31 1.38
N ASP A 87 28.77 -22.55 1.52
CA ASP A 87 28.11 -23.69 0.90
C ASP A 87 26.79 -23.97 1.65
N ARG A 88 25.68 -23.80 0.95
CA ARG A 88 24.37 -24.10 1.52
C ARG A 88 24.20 -25.63 1.64
N PRO A 89 23.99 -26.17 2.85
CA PRO A 89 23.63 -27.57 2.98
C PRO A 89 22.29 -27.84 2.30
N ALA A 90 22.12 -29.05 1.78
CA ALA A 90 20.80 -29.48 1.29
C ALA A 90 19.76 -29.32 2.41
N PRO A 91 18.57 -28.77 2.13
CA PRO A 91 17.55 -28.58 3.15
C PRO A 91 17.16 -29.90 3.76
N ALA A 92 17.13 -29.97 5.10
CA ALA A 92 16.74 -31.17 5.84
C ALA A 92 15.29 -31.61 5.57
N ALA A 93 14.44 -30.65 5.18
CA ALA A 93 13.08 -30.87 4.71
C ALA A 93 12.80 -29.92 3.53
N ALA A 94 12.00 -30.37 2.59
CA ALA A 94 11.55 -29.59 1.45
C ALA A 94 10.05 -29.83 1.23
N VAL A 95 9.33 -28.81 0.76
CA VAL A 95 7.96 -28.99 0.31
C VAL A 95 7.99 -29.71 -1.03
N SER A 96 7.41 -30.91 -1.10
CA SER A 96 7.18 -31.58 -2.37
C SER A 96 5.72 -31.44 -2.79
N VAL A 97 5.49 -31.18 -4.07
CA VAL A 97 4.15 -31.11 -4.65
C VAL A 97 4.11 -32.07 -5.82
N VAL A 98 3.21 -33.07 -5.74
CA VAL A 98 3.01 -34.08 -6.76
C VAL A 98 1.60 -33.95 -7.33
N ASP A 99 1.51 -33.93 -8.66
CA ASP A 99 0.21 -33.98 -9.34
C ASP A 99 -0.30 -35.43 -9.31
N ALA A 100 -1.28 -35.69 -8.47
CA ALA A 100 -1.84 -37.02 -8.26
C ALA A 100 -2.96 -37.37 -9.24
N ARG A 101 -3.61 -36.40 -9.90
CA ARG A 101 -4.73 -36.60 -10.81
C ARG A 101 -4.78 -35.57 -11.93
N ALA A 102 -3.79 -35.56 -12.80
CA ALA A 102 -3.81 -34.76 -14.03
C ALA A 102 -4.30 -33.32 -13.84
N GLY A 103 -3.78 -32.62 -12.82
CA GLY A 103 -4.08 -31.23 -12.53
C GLY A 103 -5.28 -30.98 -11.61
N SER A 104 -6.06 -32.01 -11.21
CA SER A 104 -7.24 -31.81 -10.35
C SER A 104 -6.98 -32.04 -8.86
N VAL A 105 -5.94 -32.79 -8.49
CA VAL A 105 -5.55 -33.06 -7.10
C VAL A 105 -4.04 -33.04 -6.97
N PHE A 106 -3.54 -32.25 -6.07
CA PHE A 106 -2.12 -32.22 -5.70
C PHE A 106 -1.91 -32.82 -4.31
N GLU A 107 -0.90 -33.66 -4.18
CA GLU A 107 -0.38 -34.12 -2.89
C GLU A 107 0.81 -33.24 -2.51
N VAL A 108 0.69 -32.59 -1.37
CA VAL A 108 1.73 -31.70 -0.79
C VAL A 108 2.30 -32.39 0.42
N ASN A 109 3.62 -32.57 0.46
CA ASN A 109 4.32 -33.13 1.62
C ASN A 109 5.35 -32.09 2.12
N THR A 110 5.24 -31.71 3.38
CA THR A 110 6.14 -30.76 4.06
C THR A 110 7.29 -31.44 4.80
N GLY A 111 7.36 -32.79 4.78
CA GLY A 111 8.30 -33.58 5.56
C GLY A 111 7.78 -33.96 6.96
N VAL A 112 6.79 -33.27 7.49
CA VAL A 112 6.12 -33.57 8.78
C VAL A 112 4.61 -33.75 8.64
N ALA A 113 4.02 -33.20 7.60
CA ALA A 113 2.60 -33.35 7.29
C ALA A 113 2.38 -33.51 5.79
N GLY A 114 1.35 -34.29 5.43
CA GLY A 114 0.89 -34.48 4.07
C GLY A 114 -0.49 -33.86 3.88
N PHE A 115 -0.73 -33.22 2.73
CA PHE A 115 -1.99 -32.58 2.38
C PHE A 115 -2.46 -33.02 1.00
N LYS A 116 -3.78 -33.09 0.82
CA LYS A 116 -4.42 -33.16 -0.51
C LYS A 116 -5.14 -31.85 -0.78
N VAL A 117 -4.76 -31.21 -1.87
CA VAL A 117 -5.33 -29.94 -2.31
C VAL A 117 -6.00 -30.15 -3.66
N LYS A 118 -7.25 -29.78 -3.75
CA LYS A 118 -7.99 -29.85 -5.00
C LYS A 118 -7.94 -28.50 -5.74
N THR A 119 -8.00 -28.58 -7.06
CA THR A 119 -8.00 -27.41 -7.93
C THR A 119 -9.37 -27.10 -8.51
N ASP A 120 -10.36 -27.95 -8.28
CA ASP A 120 -11.76 -27.78 -8.67
C ASP A 120 -12.64 -27.23 -7.55
N ASP A 121 -12.15 -27.31 -6.32
CA ASP A 121 -12.70 -26.61 -5.15
C ASP A 121 -11.54 -26.03 -4.31
N LEU A 122 -11.85 -25.25 -3.28
CA LEU A 122 -10.82 -24.62 -2.41
C LEU A 122 -10.42 -25.52 -1.24
N SER A 123 -10.58 -26.83 -1.35
CA SER A 123 -10.31 -27.76 -0.24
C SER A 123 -8.82 -28.04 -0.07
N CYS A 124 -8.39 -28.08 1.20
CA CYS A 124 -7.07 -28.49 1.63
C CYS A 124 -7.22 -29.39 2.86
N VAL A 125 -7.02 -30.69 2.68
CA VAL A 125 -7.23 -31.70 3.74
C VAL A 125 -5.93 -32.39 4.10
N ALA A 126 -5.74 -32.67 5.40
CA ALA A 126 -4.56 -33.33 5.91
C ALA A 126 -4.66 -34.87 5.76
N GLY A 127 -3.56 -35.51 5.38
CA GLY A 127 -3.44 -36.97 5.25
C GLY A 127 -4.37 -37.61 4.22
N GLY A 128 -4.86 -38.76 4.50
CA GLY A 128 -5.84 -39.47 3.67
C GLY A 128 -7.29 -39.30 4.12
N GLY A 129 -7.55 -38.40 5.08
CA GLY A 129 -8.86 -38.17 5.69
C GLY A 129 -9.65 -37.04 5.12
N SER A 130 -10.64 -36.57 5.89
CA SER A 130 -11.49 -35.40 5.57
C SER A 130 -11.18 -34.17 6.45
N THR A 131 -10.15 -34.26 7.29
CA THR A 131 -9.78 -33.17 8.21
C THR A 131 -9.10 -32.03 7.46
N GLY A 132 -9.63 -30.83 7.54
CA GLY A 132 -9.05 -29.66 6.88
C GLY A 132 -10.08 -28.67 6.36
N LEU A 133 -9.60 -27.70 5.59
CA LEU A 133 -10.38 -26.62 4.98
C LEU A 133 -11.26 -27.19 3.86
N GLN A 134 -12.55 -26.85 3.88
CA GLN A 134 -13.55 -27.24 2.89
C GLN A 134 -14.64 -26.15 2.77
N ASP A 135 -15.53 -26.30 1.80
CA ASP A 135 -16.80 -25.54 1.70
C ASP A 135 -16.66 -24.03 1.90
N VAL A 136 -15.94 -23.33 1.01
CA VAL A 136 -15.89 -21.87 1.03
C VAL A 136 -17.13 -21.31 0.29
N LEU A 137 -18.13 -20.87 1.05
CA LEU A 137 -19.46 -20.54 0.52
C LEU A 137 -19.77 -19.05 0.68
N LEU A 138 -20.34 -18.47 -0.39
CA LEU A 138 -20.94 -17.13 -0.38
C LEU A 138 -22.47 -17.26 -0.25
N GLU A 139 -23.05 -16.64 0.78
CA GLU A 139 -24.50 -16.60 0.96
C GLU A 139 -25.08 -15.33 0.33
N THR A 140 -25.99 -15.51 -0.63
CA THR A 140 -26.69 -14.39 -1.29
C THR A 140 -27.72 -13.74 -0.36
N PRO A 141 -28.24 -12.54 -0.67
CA PRO A 141 -29.33 -11.91 0.08
C PRO A 141 -30.58 -12.78 0.21
N ALA A 142 -30.82 -13.65 -0.78
CA ALA A 142 -31.94 -14.61 -0.77
C ALA A 142 -31.69 -15.87 0.07
N GLY A 143 -30.53 -15.96 0.76
CA GLY A 143 -30.20 -17.11 1.60
C GLY A 143 -29.65 -18.33 0.83
N ARG A 144 -29.30 -18.19 -0.44
CA ARG A 144 -28.68 -19.26 -1.23
C ARG A 144 -27.18 -19.30 -1.05
N HIS A 145 -26.61 -20.49 -0.90
CA HIS A 145 -25.19 -20.72 -0.84
C HIS A 145 -24.63 -20.99 -2.24
N LEU A 146 -23.62 -20.21 -2.61
CA LEU A 146 -22.89 -20.35 -3.86
C LEU A 146 -21.52 -20.95 -3.58
N SER A 147 -21.10 -21.91 -4.38
CA SER A 147 -19.76 -22.48 -4.37
C SER A 147 -18.84 -21.73 -5.31
N PRO A 148 -17.53 -21.71 -5.04
CA PRO A 148 -16.56 -21.05 -5.92
C PRO A 148 -16.43 -21.82 -7.24
N THR A 149 -16.35 -21.10 -8.35
CA THR A 149 -15.95 -21.63 -9.66
C THR A 149 -14.52 -21.19 -9.92
N ILE A 150 -13.59 -22.15 -9.99
CA ILE A 150 -12.16 -21.86 -10.15
C ILE A 150 -11.82 -21.74 -11.63
N GLU A 151 -11.18 -20.64 -11.99
CA GLU A 151 -10.77 -20.34 -13.37
C GLU A 151 -9.29 -20.70 -13.62
N THR A 152 -8.43 -20.45 -12.60
CA THR A 152 -6.99 -20.71 -12.68
C THR A 152 -6.45 -21.25 -11.37
N SER A 153 -5.43 -22.11 -11.47
CA SER A 153 -4.67 -22.64 -10.34
C SER A 153 -3.19 -22.65 -10.69
N GLN A 154 -2.35 -21.97 -9.89
CA GLN A 154 -0.92 -21.86 -10.16
C GLN A 154 -0.10 -22.13 -8.89
N TRP A 155 0.94 -22.94 -9.03
CA TRP A 155 1.93 -23.17 -7.99
C TRP A 155 3.14 -22.26 -8.15
N SER A 156 3.44 -21.51 -7.10
CA SER A 156 4.70 -20.79 -6.95
C SER A 156 5.62 -21.60 -6.06
N ARG A 157 6.73 -22.09 -6.62
CA ARG A 157 7.77 -22.84 -5.89
C ARG A 157 9.06 -22.05 -5.96
N HIS A 158 9.76 -21.95 -4.85
CA HIS A 158 11.04 -21.29 -4.79
C HIS A 158 12.18 -22.35 -4.82
N GLN A 159 13.32 -21.91 -5.27
CA GLN A 159 14.51 -22.74 -5.31
C GLN A 159 14.86 -23.13 -3.86
N GLY A 160 15.07 -24.42 -3.59
CA GLY A 160 15.29 -24.92 -2.23
C GLY A 160 14.02 -25.43 -1.54
N ALA A 161 12.84 -25.16 -2.05
CA ALA A 161 11.53 -25.63 -1.60
C ALA A 161 11.25 -25.46 -0.10
N ALA A 162 11.74 -24.39 0.52
CA ALA A 162 11.37 -24.02 1.89
C ALA A 162 9.88 -23.66 2.01
N ARG A 163 9.30 -23.17 0.89
CA ARG A 163 7.90 -22.77 0.80
C ARG A 163 7.31 -23.13 -0.56
N ALA A 164 6.03 -23.51 -0.58
CA ALA A 164 5.22 -23.64 -1.79
C ALA A 164 3.88 -22.94 -1.58
N THR A 165 3.45 -22.15 -2.56
CA THR A 165 2.16 -21.46 -2.50
C THR A 165 1.31 -21.85 -3.71
N LEU A 166 0.05 -22.25 -3.47
CA LEU A 166 -0.97 -22.41 -4.48
C LEU A 166 -1.83 -21.16 -4.52
N SER A 167 -1.87 -20.48 -5.65
CA SER A 167 -2.80 -19.37 -5.92
C SER A 167 -3.91 -19.86 -6.84
N GLN A 168 -5.16 -19.68 -6.40
CA GLN A 168 -6.37 -20.03 -7.17
C GLN A 168 -7.22 -18.76 -7.34
N GLN A 169 -7.70 -18.55 -8.55
CA GLN A 169 -8.57 -17.42 -8.88
C GLN A 169 -9.85 -17.93 -9.54
N GLY A 170 -10.94 -17.23 -9.29
CA GLY A 170 -12.23 -17.61 -9.84
C GLY A 170 -13.35 -16.65 -9.46
N SER A 171 -14.57 -17.14 -9.56
CA SER A 171 -15.78 -16.35 -9.38
C SER A 171 -16.83 -17.11 -8.58
N TYR A 172 -17.72 -16.37 -7.93
CA TYR A 172 -19.02 -16.90 -7.49
C TYR A 172 -20.06 -16.49 -8.54
N CYS A 173 -20.75 -17.47 -9.10
CA CYS A 173 -21.72 -17.28 -10.19
C CYS A 173 -23.15 -17.49 -9.71
N ASP A 174 -24.09 -16.78 -10.33
CA ASP A 174 -25.53 -17.03 -10.16
C ASP A 174 -26.01 -18.27 -10.92
N GLU A 175 -27.32 -18.54 -10.89
CA GLU A 175 -27.91 -19.67 -11.61
C GLU A 175 -27.82 -19.58 -13.14
N GLY A 176 -27.67 -18.37 -13.66
CA GLY A 176 -27.45 -18.08 -15.08
C GLY A 176 -26.00 -18.27 -15.51
N GLY A 177 -25.08 -18.51 -14.56
CA GLY A 177 -23.65 -18.59 -14.81
C GLY A 177 -22.98 -17.22 -14.91
N GLU A 178 -23.67 -16.13 -14.56
CA GLU A 178 -23.08 -14.80 -14.52
C GLU A 178 -22.28 -14.60 -13.22
N ALA A 179 -21.04 -14.08 -13.35
CA ALA A 179 -20.18 -13.83 -12.20
C ALA A 179 -20.69 -12.66 -11.35
N LEU A 180 -21.05 -12.95 -10.11
CA LEU A 180 -21.45 -11.95 -9.12
C LEU A 180 -20.24 -11.19 -8.55
N CYS A 181 -19.18 -11.91 -8.26
CA CYS A 181 -17.92 -11.38 -7.74
C CYS A 181 -16.77 -12.34 -8.04
N ARG A 182 -15.53 -11.86 -7.84
CA ARG A 182 -14.31 -12.64 -7.99
C ARG A 182 -13.70 -12.97 -6.65
N PHE A 183 -12.80 -13.95 -6.63
CA PHE A 183 -11.98 -14.25 -5.48
C PHE A 183 -10.55 -14.62 -5.91
N VAL A 184 -9.62 -14.46 -4.94
CA VAL A 184 -8.27 -15.02 -4.97
C VAL A 184 -8.06 -15.79 -3.67
N SER A 185 -7.62 -17.04 -3.77
CA SER A 185 -7.27 -17.89 -2.63
C SER A 185 -5.80 -18.30 -2.73
N GLU A 186 -5.04 -18.12 -1.66
CA GLU A 186 -3.63 -18.50 -1.59
C GLU A 186 -3.37 -19.40 -0.39
N LEU A 187 -2.94 -20.63 -0.65
CA LEU A 187 -2.53 -21.59 0.37
C LEU A 187 -0.99 -21.69 0.36
N THR A 188 -0.38 -21.43 1.50
CA THR A 188 1.08 -21.48 1.66
C THR A 188 1.49 -22.57 2.62
N PHE A 189 2.39 -23.46 2.18
CA PHE A 189 2.95 -24.58 2.90
C PHE A 189 4.44 -24.34 3.16
N HIS A 190 4.91 -24.72 4.35
CA HIS A 190 6.30 -24.54 4.79
C HIS A 190 6.98 -25.88 5.05
N ALA A 191 8.21 -26.05 4.59
CA ALA A 191 9.00 -27.25 4.81
C ALA A 191 9.21 -27.51 6.31
N GLY A 192 9.06 -28.76 6.75
CA GLY A 192 9.23 -29.13 8.16
C GLY A 192 8.16 -28.58 9.10
N SER A 193 7.03 -28.08 8.58
CA SER A 193 5.91 -27.53 9.35
C SER A 193 4.59 -28.19 8.96
N ALA A 194 3.69 -28.34 9.92
CA ALA A 194 2.31 -28.76 9.69
C ALA A 194 1.37 -27.55 9.54
N ARG A 195 1.92 -26.32 9.54
CA ARG A 195 1.20 -25.07 9.42
C ARG A 195 0.90 -24.75 7.95
N VAL A 196 -0.32 -24.29 7.72
CA VAL A 196 -0.80 -23.81 6.43
C VAL A 196 -1.37 -22.40 6.63
N SER A 197 -0.79 -21.42 5.95
CA SER A 197 -1.33 -20.07 5.90
C SER A 197 -2.31 -19.96 4.74
N TRP A 198 -3.53 -19.47 4.99
CA TRP A 198 -4.54 -19.25 3.96
C TRP A 198 -4.91 -17.77 3.90
N GLN A 199 -4.85 -17.22 2.68
CA GLN A 199 -5.36 -15.88 2.36
C GLN A 199 -6.52 -16.01 1.40
N PHE A 200 -7.60 -15.32 1.68
CA PHE A 200 -8.79 -15.31 0.82
C PHE A 200 -9.25 -13.87 0.58
N THR A 201 -9.30 -13.46 -0.68
CA THR A 201 -9.74 -12.15 -1.11
C THR A 201 -11.07 -12.27 -1.83
N LEU A 202 -12.11 -11.58 -1.37
CA LEU A 202 -13.36 -11.37 -2.09
C LEU A 202 -13.28 -10.00 -2.80
N HIS A 203 -13.69 -9.94 -4.08
CA HIS A 203 -13.53 -8.76 -4.92
C HIS A 203 -14.78 -8.49 -5.76
N ASN A 204 -15.27 -7.25 -5.73
CA ASN A 204 -16.29 -6.76 -6.67
C ASN A 204 -15.60 -6.00 -7.83
N PRO A 205 -15.42 -6.61 -9.01
CA PRO A 205 -14.70 -6.00 -10.13
C PRO A 205 -15.53 -4.99 -10.95
N ARG A 206 -16.81 -4.78 -10.62
CA ARG A 206 -17.71 -3.93 -11.38
C ARG A 206 -17.30 -2.46 -11.30
N ALA A 207 -17.67 -1.70 -12.34
CA ALA A 207 -17.57 -0.25 -12.31
C ALA A 207 -18.70 0.35 -11.47
N ALA A 208 -18.41 1.43 -10.74
CA ALA A 208 -19.42 2.23 -10.06
C ALA A 208 -20.25 3.05 -11.06
N GLU A 209 -21.50 3.32 -10.72
CA GLU A 209 -22.31 4.28 -11.49
C GLU A 209 -22.01 5.73 -11.12
N HIS A 210 -21.52 5.98 -9.90
CA HIS A 210 -21.10 7.28 -9.33
C HIS A 210 -21.82 8.50 -9.95
N PRO A 211 -23.17 8.58 -9.90
CA PRO A 211 -23.93 9.62 -10.52
C PRO A 211 -23.54 11.00 -9.99
N GLY A 212 -23.25 11.93 -10.91
CA GLY A 212 -22.78 13.26 -10.54
C GLY A 212 -21.33 13.33 -10.03
N GLY A 213 -20.55 12.24 -10.17
CA GLY A 213 -19.17 12.14 -9.67
C GLY A 213 -19.07 11.82 -8.18
N LEU A 214 -20.18 11.43 -7.55
CA LEU A 214 -20.25 11.04 -6.14
C LEU A 214 -19.97 9.55 -5.95
N TRP A 215 -19.48 9.18 -4.76
CA TRP A 215 -19.01 7.82 -4.47
C TRP A 215 -19.66 7.24 -3.20
N ASP A 216 -20.95 7.53 -3.00
CA ASP A 216 -21.70 7.09 -1.84
C ASP A 216 -21.75 5.56 -1.72
N LEU A 217 -21.87 5.07 -0.48
CA LEU A 217 -22.35 3.72 -0.21
C LEU A 217 -23.74 3.49 -0.84
N GLY A 218 -24.03 2.26 -1.24
CA GLY A 218 -25.28 1.91 -1.89
C GLY A 218 -25.29 2.16 -3.40
N ASP A 219 -24.11 2.18 -4.05
CA ASP A 219 -24.03 2.20 -5.50
C ASP A 219 -24.79 0.99 -6.09
N PRO A 220 -25.57 1.16 -7.19
CA PRO A 220 -26.32 0.05 -7.80
C PRO A 220 -25.47 -1.15 -8.22
N GLN A 221 -24.17 -0.96 -8.47
CA GLN A 221 -23.23 -2.02 -8.82
C GLN A 221 -22.53 -2.64 -7.60
N SER A 222 -22.89 -2.23 -6.39
CA SER A 222 -22.40 -2.87 -5.16
C SER A 222 -22.79 -4.35 -5.11
N LEU A 223 -21.86 -5.19 -4.67
CA LEU A 223 -22.16 -6.56 -4.32
C LEU A 223 -22.81 -6.59 -2.93
N LEU A 224 -24.08 -6.98 -2.87
CA LEU A 224 -24.76 -7.26 -1.61
C LEU A 224 -24.79 -8.76 -1.37
N PHE A 225 -24.40 -9.18 -0.17
CA PHE A 225 -24.39 -10.59 0.23
C PHE A 225 -24.63 -10.72 1.73
N LYS A 226 -25.14 -11.88 2.15
CA LYS A 226 -25.50 -12.11 3.54
C LYS A 226 -24.35 -12.64 4.35
N GLY A 227 -23.49 -13.49 3.77
CA GLY A 227 -22.37 -14.07 4.47
C GLY A 227 -21.31 -14.66 3.53
N LEU A 228 -20.11 -14.79 4.08
CA LEU A 228 -19.01 -15.55 3.49
C LEU A 228 -18.40 -16.41 4.58
N GLN A 229 -18.41 -17.72 4.41
CA GLN A 229 -17.84 -18.64 5.39
C GLN A 229 -17.01 -19.74 4.73
N ALA A 230 -16.02 -20.20 5.47
CA ALA A 230 -15.32 -21.45 5.19
C ALA A 230 -15.54 -22.44 6.33
N THR A 231 -15.43 -23.74 6.03
CA THR A 231 -15.59 -24.80 7.03
C THR A 231 -14.27 -25.56 7.16
N VAL A 232 -13.80 -25.75 8.40
CA VAL A 232 -12.73 -26.70 8.71
C VAL A 232 -13.35 -27.93 9.37
N ARG A 233 -13.25 -29.08 8.68
CA ARG A 233 -13.72 -30.34 9.21
C ARG A 233 -12.68 -30.94 10.16
N LEU A 234 -13.12 -31.38 11.32
CA LEU A 234 -12.37 -32.14 12.29
C LEU A 234 -12.89 -33.59 12.32
N PRO A 235 -12.15 -34.55 12.88
CA PRO A 235 -12.71 -35.88 13.18
C PRO A 235 -13.99 -35.76 14.03
N GLU A 236 -14.99 -36.60 13.77
CA GLU A 236 -16.32 -36.51 14.40
C GLU A 236 -16.31 -36.46 15.94
N ALA A 237 -15.37 -37.18 16.57
CA ALA A 237 -15.25 -37.22 18.02
C ALA A 237 -14.33 -36.16 18.63
N SER A 238 -13.89 -35.16 17.86
CA SER A 238 -12.96 -34.16 18.32
C SER A 238 -13.54 -33.32 19.45
N ARG A 239 -12.76 -33.15 20.52
CA ARG A 239 -12.99 -32.16 21.55
C ARG A 239 -12.17 -30.92 21.24
N VAL A 240 -12.75 -29.76 21.43
CA VAL A 240 -12.05 -28.51 21.15
C VAL A 240 -11.87 -27.69 22.42
N GLN A 241 -10.77 -26.95 22.46
CA GLN A 241 -10.47 -25.95 23.47
C GLN A 241 -10.42 -24.58 22.77
N LEU A 242 -10.97 -23.58 23.40
CA LEU A 242 -10.99 -22.19 22.89
C LEU A 242 -10.25 -21.27 23.86
N GLN A 243 -9.36 -20.45 23.36
CA GLN A 243 -8.83 -19.29 24.05
C GLN A 243 -9.33 -18.03 23.32
N VAL A 244 -10.20 -17.24 23.95
CA VAL A 244 -10.86 -16.09 23.30
C VAL A 244 -9.96 -14.85 23.25
N GLU A 245 -9.19 -14.62 24.30
CA GLU A 245 -8.29 -13.48 24.48
C GLU A 245 -6.88 -13.98 24.83
N PRO A 246 -5.80 -13.23 24.55
CA PRO A 246 -4.42 -13.72 24.72
C PRO A 246 -4.08 -14.19 26.12
N GLU A 247 -4.56 -13.49 27.15
CA GLU A 247 -4.33 -13.83 28.57
C GLU A 247 -5.47 -14.69 29.17
N GLY A 248 -6.46 -15.06 28.34
CA GLY A 248 -7.64 -15.81 28.75
C GLY A 248 -7.33 -17.29 29.02
N HIS A 249 -8.14 -17.92 29.89
CA HIS A 249 -8.08 -19.36 30.12
C HIS A 249 -8.62 -20.14 28.91
N TRP A 250 -8.15 -21.37 28.74
CA TRP A 250 -8.72 -22.31 27.79
C TRP A 250 -10.09 -22.79 28.26
N LEU A 251 -11.08 -22.65 27.41
CA LEU A 251 -12.46 -23.06 27.63
C LEU A 251 -12.73 -24.37 26.89
N PRO A 252 -13.09 -25.46 27.57
CA PRO A 252 -13.49 -26.68 26.91
C PRO A 252 -14.85 -26.52 26.24
N VAL A 253 -14.96 -27.01 25.01
CA VAL A 253 -16.20 -26.97 24.21
C VAL A 253 -16.62 -28.39 23.92
N SER A 254 -17.83 -28.78 24.33
CA SER A 254 -18.33 -30.16 24.19
C SER A 254 -19.27 -30.32 23.00
N GLN A 255 -20.14 -29.36 22.71
CA GLN A 255 -21.19 -29.47 21.69
C GLN A 255 -21.27 -28.29 20.77
N LEU A 256 -21.28 -27.06 21.33
CA LEU A 256 -21.55 -25.83 20.58
C LEU A 256 -20.60 -24.71 20.99
N LEU A 257 -20.06 -24.07 19.99
CA LEU A 257 -19.31 -22.81 20.13
C LEU A 257 -19.85 -21.79 19.15
N ASN A 258 -20.00 -20.56 19.62
CA ASN A 258 -20.17 -19.39 18.74
C ASN A 258 -19.49 -18.16 19.38
N VAL A 259 -18.51 -17.61 18.69
CA VAL A 259 -17.89 -16.30 19.04
C VAL A 259 -18.27 -15.33 17.94
N PHE A 260 -19.04 -14.30 18.27
CA PHE A 260 -19.45 -13.28 17.29
C PHE A 260 -18.97 -11.91 17.73
N GLN A 261 -17.98 -11.36 17.05
CA GLN A 261 -17.48 -9.99 17.20
C GLN A 261 -18.28 -9.07 16.28
N ALA A 262 -19.12 -8.22 16.87
CA ALA A 262 -20.04 -7.37 16.12
C ALA A 262 -19.52 -5.92 15.95
N SER A 263 -18.62 -5.47 16.81
CA SER A 263 -18.01 -4.14 16.77
C SER A 263 -16.60 -4.18 17.39
N SER A 264 -15.87 -3.09 17.36
CA SER A 264 -14.51 -2.99 17.94
C SER A 264 -14.47 -3.25 19.45
N GLY A 265 -15.60 -3.03 20.14
CA GLY A 265 -15.65 -3.06 21.60
C GLY A 265 -15.01 -1.84 22.28
N GLY A 266 -14.52 -0.87 21.52
CA GLY A 266 -13.92 0.37 22.01
C GLY A 266 -14.96 1.36 22.59
N GLU A 267 -14.48 2.52 23.04
CA GLU A 267 -15.36 3.56 23.58
C GLU A 267 -16.33 4.09 22.52
N HIS A 268 -15.83 4.30 21.30
CA HIS A 268 -16.59 4.86 20.16
C HIS A 268 -17.02 3.77 19.15
N TRP A 269 -17.32 2.57 19.64
CA TRP A 269 -17.68 1.40 18.82
C TRP A 269 -18.85 1.61 17.86
N ASP A 270 -19.73 2.57 18.15
CA ASP A 270 -20.90 2.96 17.37
C ASP A 270 -20.72 4.32 16.66
N SER A 271 -19.46 4.70 16.40
CA SER A 271 -19.15 5.96 15.73
C SER A 271 -19.74 6.00 14.32
N ARG A 272 -19.85 7.23 13.77
CA ARG A 272 -20.31 7.47 12.38
C ARG A 272 -19.38 6.88 11.31
N ASN A 273 -18.20 6.42 11.69
CA ASN A 273 -17.32 5.68 10.81
C ASN A 273 -17.93 4.36 10.31
N HIS A 274 -18.93 3.84 11.03
CA HIS A 274 -19.62 2.58 10.73
C HIS A 274 -20.99 2.74 10.07
N VAL A 275 -21.26 3.88 9.43
CA VAL A 275 -22.50 4.05 8.66
C VAL A 275 -22.57 3.04 7.53
N ASP A 276 -23.75 2.49 7.30
CA ASP A 276 -24.07 1.65 6.15
C ASP A 276 -24.64 2.49 4.98
N ARG A 277 -25.03 1.81 3.91
CA ARG A 277 -25.65 2.44 2.73
C ARG A 277 -26.94 3.22 3.02
N THR A 278 -27.55 3.05 4.19
CA THR A 278 -28.73 3.82 4.63
C THR A 278 -28.34 5.07 5.41
N GLY A 279 -27.06 5.30 5.64
CA GLY A 279 -26.51 6.40 6.44
C GLY A 279 -26.70 6.21 7.94
N LYS A 280 -26.92 4.98 8.40
CA LYS A 280 -27.11 4.63 9.80
C LYS A 280 -26.03 3.68 10.30
N VAL A 281 -25.73 3.77 11.58
CA VAL A 281 -24.91 2.79 12.27
C VAL A 281 -25.82 1.68 12.79
N ASN A 282 -25.71 0.48 12.22
CA ASN A 282 -26.55 -0.68 12.54
C ASN A 282 -25.75 -1.81 13.20
N LEU A 283 -24.82 -1.48 14.08
CA LEU A 283 -24.07 -2.46 14.86
C LEU A 283 -24.93 -2.98 16.02
N PRO A 284 -25.07 -4.31 16.18
CA PRO A 284 -26.07 -4.87 17.09
C PRO A 284 -25.72 -4.77 18.57
N PHE A 285 -24.42 -4.75 18.91
CA PHE A 285 -23.93 -4.64 20.28
C PHE A 285 -22.44 -4.30 20.33
N LYS A 286 -21.97 -3.87 21.48
CA LYS A 286 -20.56 -3.56 21.75
C LYS A 286 -19.75 -4.83 21.96
N GLY A 287 -18.61 -4.97 21.20
CA GLY A 287 -17.66 -6.04 21.36
C GLY A 287 -18.14 -7.38 20.80
N TYR A 288 -17.92 -8.47 21.54
CA TYR A 288 -18.29 -9.81 21.15
C TYR A 288 -19.26 -10.48 22.11
N ARG A 289 -20.00 -11.46 21.59
CA ARG A 289 -20.75 -12.46 22.34
C ARG A 289 -20.11 -13.82 22.14
N LEU A 290 -19.98 -14.55 23.24
CA LEU A 290 -19.45 -15.91 23.28
C LEU A 290 -20.54 -16.83 23.82
N GLN A 291 -20.83 -17.88 23.07
CA GLN A 291 -21.64 -19.01 23.52
C GLN A 291 -20.75 -20.27 23.53
N VAL A 292 -20.65 -20.91 24.68
CA VAL A 292 -20.00 -22.22 24.83
C VAL A 292 -21.00 -23.15 25.47
N ASP A 293 -21.44 -24.16 24.74
CA ASP A 293 -22.50 -25.09 25.14
C ASP A 293 -23.75 -24.32 25.66
N ASN A 294 -24.03 -24.38 26.95
CA ASN A 294 -25.16 -23.69 27.60
C ASN A 294 -24.76 -22.38 28.30
N SER A 295 -23.51 -21.93 28.15
CA SER A 295 -22.99 -20.71 28.80
C SER A 295 -22.86 -19.59 27.80
N GLU A 296 -23.27 -18.38 28.22
CA GLU A 296 -23.12 -17.16 27.44
C GLU A 296 -22.26 -16.13 28.18
N GLN A 297 -21.39 -15.46 27.46
CA GLN A 297 -20.52 -14.40 27.99
C GLN A 297 -20.39 -13.27 26.95
N ASN A 298 -20.08 -12.08 27.41
CA ASN A 298 -19.78 -10.93 26.57
C ASN A 298 -18.38 -10.41 26.87
N GLY A 299 -17.71 -9.86 25.85
CA GLY A 299 -16.41 -9.23 26.02
C GLY A 299 -16.18 -8.13 25.00
N SER A 300 -15.00 -7.54 25.05
CA SER A 300 -14.65 -6.40 24.21
C SER A 300 -14.02 -6.84 22.90
N ARG A 301 -12.87 -7.52 22.92
CA ARG A 301 -11.99 -7.73 21.76
C ARG A 301 -11.53 -9.18 21.68
N ALA A 302 -12.21 -9.99 20.92
CA ALA A 302 -11.85 -11.39 20.74
C ALA A 302 -10.69 -11.56 19.75
N THR A 303 -9.74 -12.41 20.11
CA THR A 303 -8.68 -12.92 19.25
C THR A 303 -8.62 -14.46 19.35
N PRO A 304 -9.71 -15.13 18.95
CA PRO A 304 -9.91 -16.54 19.26
C PRO A 304 -8.86 -17.44 18.62
N VAL A 305 -8.35 -18.37 19.42
CA VAL A 305 -7.58 -19.53 18.94
C VAL A 305 -8.33 -20.77 19.37
N LEU A 306 -8.61 -21.66 18.44
CA LEU A 306 -9.25 -22.94 18.68
C LEU A 306 -8.21 -24.05 18.48
N VAL A 307 -8.20 -25.02 19.39
CA VAL A 307 -7.36 -26.22 19.30
C VAL A 307 -8.22 -27.47 19.51
N ALA A 308 -8.12 -28.40 18.62
CA ALA A 308 -8.74 -29.73 18.76
C ALA A 308 -7.76 -30.75 19.32
N ASP A 309 -8.28 -31.76 20.06
CA ASP A 309 -7.50 -32.91 20.56
C ASP A 309 -6.85 -33.73 19.44
N SER A 310 -7.33 -33.60 18.21
CA SER A 310 -6.71 -34.13 17.00
C SER A 310 -5.41 -33.41 16.57
N GLY A 311 -5.00 -32.33 17.26
CA GLY A 311 -3.84 -31.53 16.93
C GLY A 311 -4.10 -30.41 15.89
N VAL A 312 -5.34 -30.23 15.49
CA VAL A 312 -5.70 -29.11 14.57
C VAL A 312 -5.93 -27.86 15.39
N ALA A 313 -5.20 -26.79 15.06
CA ALA A 313 -5.45 -25.45 15.59
C ALA A 313 -5.73 -24.46 14.48
N LEU A 314 -6.45 -23.39 14.80
CA LEU A 314 -6.75 -22.32 13.86
C LEU A 314 -6.92 -20.96 14.53
N CYS A 315 -6.59 -19.91 13.76
CA CYS A 315 -6.78 -18.52 14.11
C CYS A 315 -7.12 -17.69 12.87
N ILE A 316 -8.08 -16.76 13.02
CA ILE A 316 -8.34 -15.72 12.00
C ILE A 316 -7.55 -14.47 12.41
N ASP A 317 -6.64 -14.03 11.53
CA ASP A 317 -5.82 -12.84 11.79
C ASP A 317 -6.68 -11.59 11.93
N ARG A 318 -6.33 -10.71 12.89
CA ARG A 318 -7.03 -9.45 13.15
C ARG A 318 -8.55 -9.63 13.30
N PHE A 319 -8.97 -10.62 14.07
CA PHE A 319 -10.38 -11.02 14.23
C PHE A 319 -11.29 -9.85 14.65
N TRP A 320 -10.99 -9.21 15.78
CA TRP A 320 -11.80 -8.11 16.26
C TRP A 320 -11.60 -6.81 15.47
N GLN A 321 -10.37 -6.57 14.97
CA GLN A 321 -10.06 -5.35 14.21
C GLN A 321 -10.85 -5.29 12.91
N ASN A 322 -11.06 -6.43 12.26
CA ASN A 322 -11.81 -6.55 11.00
C ASN A 322 -13.26 -7.01 11.22
N PHE A 323 -13.88 -6.58 12.32
CA PHE A 323 -15.29 -6.93 12.54
C PHE A 323 -16.19 -6.50 11.36
N PRO A 324 -17.37 -7.15 11.19
CA PRO A 324 -17.87 -8.30 11.92
C PRO A 324 -17.15 -9.59 11.54
N LYS A 325 -16.96 -10.48 12.53
CA LYS A 325 -16.36 -11.81 12.38
C LYS A 325 -17.06 -12.79 13.29
N ALA A 326 -17.11 -14.06 12.89
CA ALA A 326 -17.51 -15.10 13.83
C ALA A 326 -16.72 -16.39 13.64
N LEU A 327 -16.62 -17.16 14.72
CA LEU A 327 -16.06 -18.49 14.79
C LEU A 327 -17.10 -19.39 15.45
N SER A 328 -17.46 -20.50 14.81
CA SER A 328 -18.41 -21.46 15.37
C SER A 328 -17.84 -22.88 15.36
N PHE A 329 -18.34 -23.72 16.24
CA PHE A 329 -18.07 -25.17 16.23
C PHE A 329 -19.34 -25.92 16.57
N GLN A 330 -19.63 -26.96 15.78
CA GLN A 330 -20.70 -27.90 16.03
C GLN A 330 -20.45 -29.19 15.25
N ALA A 331 -20.66 -30.35 15.89
CA ALA A 331 -20.62 -31.68 15.23
C ALA A 331 -19.37 -31.91 14.36
N GLY A 332 -18.19 -31.58 14.88
CA GLY A 332 -16.91 -31.75 14.18
C GLY A 332 -16.65 -30.75 13.06
N ALA A 333 -17.50 -29.73 12.89
CA ALA A 333 -17.30 -28.66 11.91
C ALA A 333 -17.00 -27.34 12.61
N VAL A 334 -15.89 -26.72 12.22
CA VAL A 334 -15.54 -25.35 12.64
C VAL A 334 -15.92 -24.41 11.50
N GLY A 335 -16.85 -23.47 11.76
CA GLY A 335 -17.23 -22.42 10.83
C GLY A 335 -16.38 -21.18 11.00
N LEU A 336 -15.71 -20.77 9.94
CA LEU A 336 -14.91 -19.55 9.85
C LEU A 336 -15.75 -18.50 9.10
N HIS A 337 -16.44 -17.64 9.83
CA HIS A 337 -17.34 -16.64 9.22
C HIS A 337 -16.56 -15.38 8.94
N LEU A 338 -16.03 -15.26 7.72
CA LEU A 338 -15.26 -14.11 7.25
C LEU A 338 -16.13 -12.87 7.11
N PHE A 339 -17.42 -13.07 6.76
CA PHE A 339 -18.51 -12.13 6.87
C PHE A 339 -19.71 -12.90 7.44
N PRO A 340 -20.08 -12.68 8.71
CA PRO A 340 -21.12 -13.44 9.37
C PRO A 340 -22.51 -13.12 8.82
N ALA A 341 -23.32 -14.15 8.50
CA ALA A 341 -24.70 -13.98 8.10
C ALA A 341 -25.64 -13.51 9.22
N ALA A 342 -25.18 -13.54 10.46
CA ALA A 342 -25.93 -13.08 11.65
C ALA A 342 -26.04 -11.54 11.75
N CYS A 343 -25.42 -10.78 10.84
CA CYS A 343 -25.57 -9.33 10.79
C CYS A 343 -27.00 -8.95 10.35
N ALA A 344 -27.51 -7.84 10.93
CA ALA A 344 -28.87 -7.38 10.66
C ALA A 344 -29.07 -6.92 9.19
N MET A 345 -28.02 -6.35 8.61
CA MET A 345 -28.00 -5.88 7.22
C MET A 345 -27.08 -6.77 6.38
N GLU A 346 -27.36 -6.84 5.07
CA GLU A 346 -26.42 -7.45 4.13
C GLU A 346 -25.11 -6.68 4.10
N HIS A 347 -24.03 -7.41 3.96
CA HIS A 347 -22.71 -6.83 3.68
C HIS A 347 -22.70 -6.19 2.29
N GLU A 348 -22.01 -5.06 2.19
CA GLU A 348 -21.83 -4.35 0.93
C GLU A 348 -20.36 -4.26 0.58
N LEU A 349 -19.97 -4.86 -0.56
CA LEU A 349 -18.70 -4.63 -1.18
C LEU A 349 -18.91 -3.69 -2.36
N GLN A 350 -18.40 -2.44 -2.23
CA GLN A 350 -18.60 -1.43 -3.27
C GLN A 350 -17.93 -1.85 -4.60
N PRO A 351 -18.32 -1.26 -5.75
CA PRO A 351 -17.65 -1.51 -7.01
C PRO A 351 -16.14 -1.21 -6.92
N GLY A 352 -15.31 -2.12 -7.43
CA GLY A 352 -13.86 -2.01 -7.34
C GLY A 352 -13.27 -2.11 -5.92
N GLU A 353 -14.04 -2.52 -4.93
CA GLU A 353 -13.59 -2.80 -3.56
C GLU A 353 -13.28 -4.29 -3.42
N GLN A 354 -12.29 -4.61 -2.63
CA GLN A 354 -11.98 -6.00 -2.27
C GLN A 354 -11.66 -6.09 -0.79
N LYS A 355 -11.74 -7.30 -0.23
CA LYS A 355 -11.32 -7.56 1.15
C LYS A 355 -10.59 -8.87 1.26
N THR A 356 -9.41 -8.82 1.85
CA THR A 356 -8.56 -9.97 2.12
C THR A 356 -8.65 -10.38 3.58
N HIS A 357 -8.86 -11.68 3.79
CA HIS A 357 -8.81 -12.33 5.09
C HIS A 357 -7.60 -13.24 5.14
N ARG A 358 -6.96 -13.33 6.31
CA ARG A 358 -5.82 -14.22 6.56
C ARG A 358 -6.13 -15.13 7.72
N LEU A 359 -5.76 -16.39 7.58
CA LEU A 359 -6.01 -17.44 8.54
C LEU A 359 -4.77 -18.31 8.65
N GLU A 360 -4.52 -18.79 9.86
CA GLU A 360 -3.48 -19.77 10.13
C GLU A 360 -4.12 -21.06 10.61
N LEU A 361 -3.70 -22.16 9.99
CA LEU A 361 -4.11 -23.52 10.32
C LEU A 361 -2.85 -24.31 10.68
N ASP A 362 -2.85 -25.01 11.80
CA ASP A 362 -1.77 -25.92 12.17
C ASP A 362 -2.34 -27.31 12.46
N PHE A 363 -1.79 -28.33 11.85
CA PHE A 363 -2.28 -29.70 11.93
C PHE A 363 -1.45 -30.58 12.90
N ALA A 364 -0.56 -29.97 13.67
CA ALA A 364 0.24 -30.63 14.72
C ALA A 364 0.40 -29.72 15.96
N ALA A 365 -0.54 -28.80 16.19
CA ALA A 365 -0.51 -27.88 17.29
C ALA A 365 -0.85 -28.54 18.64
N THR A 366 -0.33 -27.91 19.69
CA THR A 366 -0.72 -28.15 21.09
C THR A 366 -1.36 -26.89 21.67
N MET A 367 -1.95 -26.96 22.86
CA MET A 367 -2.45 -25.80 23.57
C MET A 367 -1.35 -24.76 23.86
N ASP A 368 -0.10 -25.20 24.03
CA ASP A 368 1.03 -24.29 24.26
C ASP A 368 1.53 -23.61 22.99
N SER A 369 1.48 -24.30 21.84
CA SER A 369 1.96 -23.74 20.58
C SER A 369 0.92 -22.94 19.79
N ALA A 370 -0.37 -23.26 19.93
CA ALA A 370 -1.43 -22.67 19.15
C ALA A 370 -1.60 -21.13 19.34
N PRO A 371 -1.37 -20.53 20.52
CA PRO A 371 -1.45 -19.06 20.66
C PRO A 371 -0.50 -18.32 19.73
N ALA A 372 0.60 -18.95 19.29
CA ALA A 372 1.54 -18.41 18.32
C ALA A 372 0.92 -18.12 16.94
N LEU A 373 -0.24 -18.70 16.61
CA LEU A 373 -0.96 -18.42 15.36
C LEU A 373 -1.53 -16.98 15.27
N ARG A 374 -1.62 -16.25 16.40
CA ARG A 374 -2.15 -14.89 16.43
C ARG A 374 -1.27 -13.85 15.77
N SER A 375 0.05 -14.09 15.73
CA SER A 375 1.02 -13.13 15.20
C SER A 375 2.26 -13.86 14.69
N GLY A 376 2.99 -13.23 13.79
CA GLY A 376 4.27 -13.72 13.28
C GLY A 376 5.47 -13.06 13.99
N LEU A 377 6.68 -13.55 13.67
CA LEU A 377 7.93 -12.95 14.09
C LEU A 377 8.20 -11.64 13.32
N VAL A 378 9.03 -10.79 13.92
CA VAL A 378 9.56 -9.58 13.28
C VAL A 378 11.08 -9.74 13.14
N ALA A 379 11.58 -9.61 11.90
CA ALA A 379 13.00 -9.59 11.59
C ALA A 379 13.49 -8.14 11.48
N HIS A 380 14.57 -7.79 12.17
CA HIS A 380 15.17 -6.47 12.15
C HIS A 380 16.65 -6.53 11.78
N LEU A 381 17.10 -5.58 10.99
CA LEU A 381 18.48 -5.34 10.57
C LEU A 381 19.05 -4.14 11.30
N ALA A 382 20.33 -4.17 11.65
CA ALA A 382 20.99 -3.00 12.22
C ALA A 382 20.86 -1.79 11.26
N PRO A 383 20.45 -0.61 11.74
CA PRO A 383 20.28 0.58 10.90
C PRO A 383 21.55 0.96 10.13
N GLU A 384 22.72 0.75 10.74
CA GLU A 384 24.03 1.02 10.13
C GLU A 384 24.27 0.13 8.90
N TYR A 385 23.84 -1.13 8.96
CA TYR A 385 23.90 -2.03 7.80
C TYR A 385 22.99 -1.55 6.66
N VAL A 386 21.77 -1.16 7.00
CA VAL A 386 20.80 -0.63 6.02
C VAL A 386 21.38 0.63 5.37
N ALA A 387 21.96 1.55 6.14
CA ALA A 387 22.63 2.75 5.63
C ALA A 387 23.81 2.41 4.72
N ALA A 388 24.69 1.50 5.15
CA ALA A 388 25.86 1.09 4.37
C ALA A 388 25.52 0.35 3.07
N SER A 389 24.34 -0.28 2.99
CA SER A 389 23.89 -0.96 1.76
C SER A 389 23.64 -0.01 0.58
N GLY A 390 23.35 1.27 0.85
CA GLY A 390 22.98 2.25 -0.18
C GLY A 390 21.64 1.97 -0.89
N CYS A 391 20.89 0.95 -0.46
CA CYS A 391 19.62 0.58 -1.10
C CYS A 391 18.52 1.62 -0.91
N LEU A 392 18.55 2.34 0.22
CA LEU A 392 17.64 3.45 0.50
C LEU A 392 18.42 4.76 0.38
N ALA A 393 18.01 5.58 -0.60
CA ALA A 393 18.64 6.87 -0.81
C ALA A 393 18.51 7.75 0.44
N HIS A 394 19.62 8.41 0.81
CA HIS A 394 19.68 9.34 1.93
C HIS A 394 19.20 8.75 3.28
N PHE A 395 19.38 7.44 3.47
CA PHE A 395 19.09 6.81 4.75
C PHE A 395 20.24 7.11 5.73
N SER A 396 19.90 7.73 6.85
CA SER A 396 20.83 8.04 7.93
C SER A 396 20.30 7.46 9.24
N CYS A 397 21.18 6.84 10.01
CA CYS A 397 20.90 6.37 11.37
C CYS A 397 21.42 7.35 12.44
N ARG A 398 21.86 8.55 12.04
CA ARG A 398 22.29 9.58 12.99
C ARG A 398 21.08 10.22 13.66
N PRO A 399 21.14 10.44 14.98
CA PRO A 399 20.10 11.17 15.69
C PRO A 399 19.91 12.58 15.12
N GLU A 400 18.66 12.97 14.95
CA GLU A 400 18.25 14.27 14.44
C GLU A 400 17.26 14.97 15.40
N PRO A 401 17.22 16.32 15.43
CA PRO A 401 16.24 17.04 16.23
C PRO A 401 14.77 16.65 15.98
N LEU A 402 14.44 16.23 14.75
CA LEU A 402 13.08 15.82 14.37
C LEU A 402 12.67 14.44 14.93
N ASP A 403 13.61 13.61 15.40
CA ASP A 403 13.32 12.25 15.92
C ASP A 403 12.30 12.30 17.06
N ARG A 404 12.41 13.29 17.96
CA ARG A 404 11.47 13.47 19.10
C ARG A 404 10.05 13.81 18.65
N LEU A 405 9.91 14.56 17.55
CA LEU A 405 8.60 14.87 16.98
C LEU A 405 8.00 13.65 16.32
N ILE A 406 8.79 12.90 15.54
CA ILE A 406 8.35 11.68 14.87
C ILE A 406 7.97 10.59 15.88
N ALA A 407 8.72 10.47 16.99
CA ALA A 407 8.41 9.52 18.07
C ALA A 407 7.02 9.73 18.67
N MET A 408 6.44 10.93 18.56
CA MET A 408 5.04 11.19 18.94
C MET A 408 4.02 10.34 18.17
N GLY A 409 4.40 9.82 17.01
CA GLY A 409 3.57 8.88 16.25
C GLY A 409 3.26 7.58 17.02
N LEU A 410 4.06 7.23 18.02
CA LEU A 410 3.86 6.10 18.94
C LEU A 410 3.41 6.50 20.33
N ASP A 411 3.12 7.79 20.57
CA ASP A 411 2.63 8.26 21.85
C ASP A 411 1.32 7.55 22.22
N PRO A 412 1.16 7.04 23.45
CA PRO A 412 -0.02 6.27 23.86
C PRO A 412 -1.31 7.08 23.91
N LYS A 413 -1.26 8.41 23.87
CA LYS A 413 -2.44 9.30 23.94
C LYS A 413 -2.72 10.04 22.63
N GLN A 414 -1.69 10.34 21.85
CA GLN A 414 -1.78 11.21 20.66
C GLN A 414 -1.16 10.58 19.40
N GLY A 415 -0.56 9.40 19.54
CA GLY A 415 0.04 8.68 18.42
C GLY A 415 -1.00 8.02 17.49
N PHE A 416 -0.55 7.45 16.39
CA PHE A 416 -1.42 6.86 15.37
C PHE A 416 -2.36 5.79 15.91
N LEU A 417 -1.88 4.92 16.84
CA LEU A 417 -2.71 3.87 17.42
C LEU A 417 -3.80 4.44 18.37
N ALA A 418 -3.47 5.49 19.14
CA ALA A 418 -4.45 6.17 19.99
C ALA A 418 -5.54 6.88 19.17
N LYS A 419 -5.18 7.45 18.03
CA LYS A 419 -6.12 8.14 17.14
C LYS A 419 -7.14 7.20 16.50
N ARG A 420 -6.77 5.94 16.24
CA ARG A 420 -7.72 4.92 15.79
C ARG A 420 -8.88 4.72 16.78
N GLU A 421 -8.62 4.83 18.08
CA GLU A 421 -9.67 4.71 19.12
C GLU A 421 -10.65 5.91 19.12
N ILE A 422 -10.21 7.09 18.67
CA ILE A 422 -11.04 8.31 18.67
C ILE A 422 -12.22 8.19 17.70
N VAL A 423 -11.95 7.74 16.47
CA VAL A 423 -12.99 7.58 15.43
C VAL A 423 -13.45 6.14 15.25
N ASP A 424 -12.87 5.24 16.03
CA ASP A 424 -13.04 3.79 15.87
C ASP A 424 -12.65 3.35 14.46
N GLU A 425 -11.36 3.60 14.05
CA GLU A 425 -10.81 3.23 12.73
C GLU A 425 -10.60 1.73 12.64
N TYR A 426 -11.67 0.99 12.88
CA TYR A 426 -11.76 -0.46 12.89
C TYR A 426 -12.92 -0.94 11.99
N GLY A 427 -13.13 -2.23 11.95
CA GLY A 427 -14.04 -2.86 11.01
C GLY A 427 -13.36 -3.17 9.68
N TRP A 428 -13.91 -4.12 8.95
CA TRP A 428 -13.27 -4.69 7.77
C TRP A 428 -12.95 -3.66 6.66
N ARG A 429 -13.72 -2.55 6.57
CA ARG A 429 -13.52 -1.50 5.57
C ARG A 429 -12.51 -0.44 6.03
N ASN A 430 -12.53 -0.08 7.31
CA ASN A 430 -11.75 1.05 7.81
C ASN A 430 -10.39 0.65 8.40
N PHE A 431 -10.27 -0.58 8.91
CA PHE A 431 -9.06 -1.00 9.62
C PHE A 431 -7.82 -1.00 8.71
N GLY A 432 -6.79 -0.32 9.18
CA GLY A 432 -5.50 -0.17 8.53
C GLY A 432 -5.20 1.26 8.10
N ASP A 433 -6.22 2.09 7.84
CA ASP A 433 -6.03 3.51 7.56
C ASP A 433 -5.61 4.30 8.79
N ILE A 434 -5.38 5.58 8.59
CA ILE A 434 -4.96 6.57 9.60
C ILE A 434 -6.04 7.62 9.73
N PHE A 435 -6.40 7.98 10.96
CA PHE A 435 -7.30 9.11 11.18
C PHE A 435 -6.67 10.42 10.70
N ALA A 436 -7.34 11.12 9.77
CA ALA A 436 -6.92 12.42 9.26
C ALA A 436 -7.33 13.55 10.25
N ASP A 437 -6.83 13.50 11.48
CA ASP A 437 -7.18 14.39 12.59
C ASP A 437 -6.96 15.89 12.30
N HIS A 438 -6.02 16.21 11.40
CA HIS A 438 -5.76 17.60 10.96
C HIS A 438 -6.96 18.22 10.24
N GLU A 439 -7.86 17.43 9.68
CA GLU A 439 -9.08 17.91 9.05
C GLU A 439 -10.14 18.35 10.06
N SER A 440 -9.95 18.07 11.35
CA SER A 440 -10.86 18.52 12.42
C SER A 440 -10.57 19.92 12.96
N LEU A 441 -9.46 20.55 12.55
CA LEU A 441 -8.93 21.77 13.19
C LEU A 441 -9.92 22.95 13.19
N TYR A 442 -10.73 23.09 12.14
CA TYR A 442 -11.67 24.22 11.97
C TYR A 442 -13.14 23.80 12.19
N LEU A 443 -13.37 22.64 12.78
CA LEU A 443 -14.73 22.18 13.03
C LEU A 443 -15.25 22.66 14.38
N ALA A 444 -16.59 22.79 14.46
CA ALA A 444 -17.26 23.12 15.71
C ALA A 444 -17.01 22.01 16.76
N GLN A 445 -16.63 22.39 17.98
CA GLN A 445 -16.39 21.44 19.07
C GLN A 445 -17.65 20.62 19.37
N GLY A 446 -17.47 19.31 19.62
CA GLY A 446 -18.50 18.41 20.16
C GLY A 446 -19.05 17.34 19.21
N ASN A 447 -18.74 17.38 17.92
CA ASN A 447 -19.12 16.30 16.99
C ASN A 447 -17.89 15.47 16.59
N LEU A 448 -18.03 14.14 16.66
CA LEU A 448 -17.03 13.24 16.11
C LEU A 448 -16.95 13.46 14.59
N PHE A 449 -15.77 13.85 14.12
CA PHE A 449 -15.48 14.08 12.71
C PHE A 449 -14.85 12.83 12.09
N VAL A 450 -15.45 12.32 11.05
CA VAL A 450 -14.92 11.17 10.31
C VAL A 450 -14.17 11.65 9.08
N SER A 451 -12.90 11.28 9.00
CA SER A 451 -12.05 11.58 7.86
C SER A 451 -11.08 10.42 7.59
N HIS A 452 -10.78 10.20 6.32
CA HIS A 452 -9.91 9.12 5.85
C HIS A 452 -8.63 9.71 5.26
N TYR A 453 -7.51 9.05 5.49
CA TYR A 453 -6.19 9.56 5.08
C TYR A 453 -5.78 9.10 3.68
N ASN A 454 -6.14 7.87 3.31
CA ASN A 454 -5.90 7.26 2.01
C ASN A 454 -4.44 7.44 1.54
N ASN A 455 -3.48 7.07 2.38
CA ASN A 455 -2.03 7.10 2.11
C ASN A 455 -1.46 8.46 1.65
N GLN A 456 -2.06 9.59 1.99
CA GLN A 456 -1.55 10.91 1.63
C GLN A 456 -0.13 11.13 2.19
N TYR A 457 0.81 11.58 1.35
CA TYR A 457 2.24 11.76 1.67
C TYR A 457 2.98 10.47 2.08
N ASP A 458 2.46 9.31 1.68
CA ASP A 458 3.11 8.01 1.84
C ASP A 458 3.51 7.66 3.28
N PRO A 459 2.58 7.66 4.25
CA PRO A 459 2.89 7.24 5.61
C PRO A 459 3.36 5.78 5.66
N LEU A 460 3.00 4.95 4.68
CA LEU A 460 3.52 3.59 4.56
C LEU A 460 5.05 3.59 4.44
N TYR A 461 5.61 4.44 3.57
CA TYR A 461 7.07 4.62 3.48
C TYR A 461 7.64 5.14 4.80
N GLY A 462 6.97 6.11 5.41
CA GLY A 462 7.36 6.67 6.69
C GLY A 462 7.46 5.63 7.80
N PHE A 463 6.43 4.79 7.98
CA PHE A 463 6.41 3.72 8.98
C PHE A 463 7.50 2.69 8.75
N LEU A 464 7.69 2.23 7.51
CA LEU A 464 8.74 1.27 7.18
C LEU A 464 10.14 1.84 7.43
N ARG A 465 10.35 3.12 7.11
CA ARG A 465 11.60 3.80 7.40
C ARG A 465 11.86 3.90 8.91
N GLN A 466 10.85 4.27 9.69
CA GLN A 466 10.96 4.32 11.16
C GLN A 466 11.21 2.93 11.76
N PHE A 467 10.58 1.89 11.24
CA PHE A 467 10.89 0.52 11.62
C PHE A 467 12.36 0.16 11.37
N LEU A 468 12.89 0.48 10.19
CA LEU A 468 14.28 0.21 9.84
C LEU A 468 15.28 0.98 10.72
N LEU A 469 14.91 2.17 11.20
CA LEU A 469 15.74 3.01 12.07
C LEU A 469 15.70 2.57 13.54
N THR A 470 14.53 2.16 14.03
CA THR A 470 14.32 1.99 15.47
C THR A 470 14.19 0.53 15.89
N GLY A 471 13.84 -0.38 14.99
CA GLY A 471 13.48 -1.76 15.29
C GLY A 471 12.15 -1.92 16.03
N ASP A 472 11.40 -0.83 16.28
CA ASP A 472 10.13 -0.92 16.99
C ASP A 472 9.06 -1.57 16.11
N ALA A 473 8.62 -2.76 16.54
CA ALA A 473 7.65 -3.58 15.82
C ALA A 473 6.29 -2.90 15.60
N ARG A 474 5.95 -1.87 16.40
CA ARG A 474 4.70 -1.12 16.22
C ARG A 474 4.66 -0.39 14.88
N TRP A 475 5.81 0.17 14.42
CA TRP A 475 5.92 0.79 13.10
C TRP A 475 5.70 -0.23 11.98
N LYS A 476 6.31 -1.40 12.10
CA LYS A 476 6.14 -2.49 11.10
C LYS A 476 4.69 -2.97 11.05
N ARG A 477 4.08 -3.14 12.22
CA ARG A 477 2.67 -3.54 12.33
C ARG A 477 1.74 -2.54 11.64
N MET A 478 1.90 -1.24 11.91
CA MET A 478 1.10 -0.19 11.26
C MET A 478 1.35 -0.16 9.74
N ALA A 479 2.58 -0.37 9.31
CA ALA A 479 2.91 -0.44 7.88
C ALA A 479 2.22 -1.62 7.18
N ASP A 480 2.24 -2.81 7.77
CA ASP A 480 1.58 -3.98 7.20
C ASP A 480 0.05 -3.79 7.12
N GLU A 481 -0.56 -3.26 8.18
CA GLU A 481 -1.98 -2.96 8.24
C GLU A 481 -2.39 -1.94 7.17
N LEU A 482 -1.62 -0.85 7.02
CA LEU A 482 -1.86 0.18 6.01
C LEU A 482 -1.63 -0.35 4.58
N ALA A 483 -0.60 -1.17 4.35
CA ALA A 483 -0.37 -1.76 3.02
C ALA A 483 -1.54 -2.64 2.56
N TRP A 484 -2.14 -3.40 3.49
CA TRP A 484 -3.35 -4.19 3.21
C TRP A 484 -4.56 -3.30 2.96
N HIS A 485 -4.74 -2.24 3.75
CA HIS A 485 -5.82 -1.28 3.57
C HIS A 485 -5.74 -0.60 2.19
N ILE A 486 -4.57 -0.08 1.82
CA ILE A 486 -4.34 0.56 0.53
C ILE A 486 -4.73 -0.38 -0.62
N THR A 487 -4.25 -1.63 -0.59
CA THR A 487 -4.48 -2.57 -1.70
C THR A 487 -5.91 -3.09 -1.77
N ASP A 488 -6.62 -3.14 -0.65
CA ASP A 488 -7.99 -3.63 -0.58
C ASP A 488 -9.03 -2.52 -0.80
N ILE A 489 -8.83 -1.33 -0.23
CA ILE A 489 -9.86 -0.29 -0.06
C ILE A 489 -9.51 0.99 -0.82
N ASP A 490 -8.28 1.53 -0.66
CA ASP A 490 -7.93 2.84 -1.24
C ASP A 490 -7.76 2.79 -2.76
N ILE A 491 -7.43 1.63 -3.32
CA ILE A 491 -7.33 1.43 -4.76
C ILE A 491 -8.69 1.02 -5.33
N TYR A 492 -9.10 1.70 -6.39
CA TYR A 492 -10.29 1.33 -7.17
C TYR A 492 -9.99 0.13 -8.08
N ASN A 493 -10.11 -1.08 -7.54
CA ASN A 493 -9.71 -2.33 -8.19
C ASN A 493 -10.72 -2.77 -9.27
N THR A 494 -10.79 -2.03 -10.35
CA THR A 494 -11.59 -2.38 -11.53
C THR A 494 -10.87 -1.99 -12.83
N VAL A 495 -11.27 -2.63 -13.92
CA VAL A 495 -10.89 -2.31 -15.30
C VAL A 495 -12.13 -2.03 -16.16
N GLN A 496 -13.31 -1.91 -15.53
CA GLN A 496 -14.59 -1.81 -16.21
C GLN A 496 -15.14 -0.37 -16.26
N ASP A 497 -14.44 0.58 -15.67
CA ASP A 497 -14.80 1.99 -15.67
C ASP A 497 -13.94 2.79 -16.66
N ARG A 498 -13.98 4.11 -16.56
CA ARG A 498 -13.15 5.03 -17.33
C ARG A 498 -11.69 4.84 -17.00
N ALA A 499 -10.83 5.03 -17.99
CA ALA A 499 -9.40 4.89 -17.81
C ALA A 499 -8.82 5.82 -16.73
N GLU A 500 -9.41 7.02 -16.59
CA GLU A 500 -9.06 7.98 -15.55
C GLU A 500 -9.39 7.53 -14.12
N TYR A 501 -10.14 6.43 -13.95
CA TYR A 501 -10.50 5.87 -12.64
C TYR A 501 -9.91 4.47 -12.41
N ASN A 502 -9.85 3.64 -13.45
CA ASN A 502 -9.47 2.22 -13.36
C ASN A 502 -8.10 2.00 -12.69
N GLY A 503 -8.11 1.33 -11.55
CA GLY A 503 -6.89 1.01 -10.82
C GLY A 503 -6.27 2.17 -10.07
N GLY A 504 -6.97 3.31 -9.97
CA GLY A 504 -6.47 4.51 -9.31
C GLY A 504 -6.66 4.53 -7.80
N LEU A 505 -5.90 5.35 -7.12
CA LEU A 505 -5.98 5.54 -5.68
C LEU A 505 -6.89 6.72 -5.35
N PHE A 506 -7.85 6.50 -4.44
CA PHE A 506 -8.79 7.53 -4.04
C PHE A 506 -8.13 8.68 -3.30
N TRP A 507 -8.69 9.87 -3.49
CA TRP A 507 -8.34 11.07 -2.77
C TRP A 507 -8.66 10.93 -1.28
N HIS A 508 -7.93 11.60 -0.38
CA HIS A 508 -8.30 11.68 1.04
C HIS A 508 -9.63 12.42 1.23
N THR A 509 -10.18 12.42 2.43
CA THR A 509 -11.28 13.30 2.81
C THR A 509 -10.92 14.75 2.48
N ASP A 510 -11.80 15.46 1.77
CA ASP A 510 -11.54 16.86 1.40
C ASP A 510 -11.51 17.75 2.65
N HIS A 511 -10.76 18.85 2.54
CA HIS A 511 -10.46 19.73 3.66
C HIS A 511 -11.71 20.12 4.43
N TYR A 512 -11.75 19.73 5.73
CA TYR A 512 -12.79 20.07 6.71
C TYR A 512 -14.21 19.60 6.33
N VAL A 513 -14.31 18.60 5.44
CA VAL A 513 -15.56 17.98 5.04
C VAL A 513 -15.64 16.56 5.60
N ASP A 514 -16.66 16.30 6.42
CA ASP A 514 -16.90 14.97 7.01
C ASP A 514 -17.14 13.92 5.91
N ALA A 515 -16.41 12.79 5.95
CA ALA A 515 -16.52 11.71 4.95
C ALA A 515 -17.92 11.11 4.86
N TYR A 516 -18.67 11.10 5.95
CA TYR A 516 -20.04 10.59 6.08
C TYR A 516 -20.29 9.26 5.36
N THR A 517 -21.02 9.21 4.24
CA THR A 517 -21.36 7.96 3.54
C THR A 517 -20.48 7.62 2.34
N SER A 518 -19.45 8.36 2.08
CA SER A 518 -18.55 8.08 0.93
C SER A 518 -17.45 7.06 1.27
N SER A 519 -17.16 6.84 2.53
CA SER A 519 -16.17 5.88 3.08
C SER A 519 -14.94 5.66 2.19
N HIS A 520 -13.79 6.20 2.53
CA HIS A 520 -12.50 6.16 1.79
C HIS A 520 -12.55 6.63 0.32
N ARG A 521 -13.70 7.05 -0.21
CA ARG A 521 -13.92 7.38 -1.61
C ARG A 521 -14.29 8.82 -1.86
N THR A 522 -14.08 9.70 -0.91
CA THR A 522 -14.34 11.15 -0.99
C THR A 522 -15.73 11.50 -1.55
N TYR A 523 -16.30 12.59 -1.22
CA TYR A 523 -17.56 13.19 -1.69
C TYR A 523 -18.80 12.29 -1.71
N SER A 524 -19.65 12.56 -0.74
CA SER A 524 -21.01 12.07 -0.61
C SER A 524 -22.01 13.19 -0.93
N ARG A 525 -23.17 12.83 -1.46
CA ARG A 525 -24.34 13.74 -1.56
C ARG A 525 -24.76 14.33 -0.21
N HIS A 526 -24.36 13.71 0.87
CA HIS A 526 -24.67 14.13 2.24
C HIS A 526 -23.65 15.11 2.83
N GLN A 527 -22.55 15.30 2.16
CA GLN A 527 -21.52 16.26 2.60
C GLN A 527 -22.00 17.68 2.32
N LYS A 528 -21.87 18.54 3.33
CA LYS A 528 -22.12 19.98 3.14
C LYS A 528 -20.84 20.61 2.58
N PRO A 529 -20.95 21.42 1.51
CA PRO A 529 -19.81 22.20 1.02
C PRO A 529 -19.22 23.03 2.16
N ASN A 530 -17.91 22.97 2.33
CA ASN A 530 -17.23 23.78 3.34
C ASN A 530 -17.01 25.20 2.80
N GLY A 531 -18.08 26.01 2.74
CA GLY A 531 -18.05 27.36 2.22
C GLY A 531 -17.83 27.47 0.71
N ARG A 532 -17.79 26.35 -0.02
CA ARG A 532 -17.70 26.30 -1.48
C ARG A 532 -19.02 25.83 -2.08
N ASP A 533 -19.46 26.50 -3.14
CA ASP A 533 -20.71 26.16 -3.84
C ASP A 533 -20.65 24.85 -4.62
N VAL A 534 -19.49 24.23 -4.74
CA VAL A 534 -19.26 23.03 -5.55
C VAL A 534 -18.32 22.07 -4.82
N THR A 535 -18.78 20.86 -4.52
CA THR A 535 -17.90 19.74 -4.24
C THR A 535 -17.13 19.42 -5.51
N GLN A 536 -15.82 19.62 -5.52
CA GLN A 536 -14.98 19.32 -6.68
C GLN A 536 -14.46 17.89 -6.56
N GLY A 537 -14.75 17.05 -7.56
CA GLY A 537 -14.06 15.82 -7.73
C GLY A 537 -14.77 14.62 -7.13
N GLY A 538 -14.10 13.81 -6.40
CA GLY A 538 -14.46 12.45 -6.07
C GLY A 538 -13.78 11.47 -7.02
N GLY A 539 -13.49 10.30 -6.53
CA GLY A 539 -12.76 9.27 -7.26
C GLY A 539 -11.24 9.36 -7.12
N PRO A 540 -10.54 8.54 -7.88
CA PRO A 540 -9.08 8.48 -7.88
C PRO A 540 -8.42 9.80 -8.29
N GLY A 541 -7.35 10.21 -7.59
CA GLY A 541 -6.64 11.47 -7.81
C GLY A 541 -5.12 11.29 -7.91
N ALA A 542 -4.50 11.79 -9.00
CA ALA A 542 -3.07 11.65 -9.25
C ALA A 542 -2.19 12.22 -8.12
N GLU A 543 -2.70 13.22 -7.41
CA GLU A 543 -2.05 13.85 -6.28
C GLU A 543 -1.89 12.92 -5.07
N HIS A 544 -2.59 11.78 -5.04
CA HIS A 544 -2.54 10.77 -3.98
C HIS A 544 -1.85 9.47 -4.42
N CYS A 545 -1.34 9.39 -5.63
CA CYS A 545 -0.67 8.22 -6.19
C CYS A 545 0.73 8.03 -5.61
N TYR A 546 0.83 7.63 -4.34
CA TYR A 546 2.10 7.32 -3.69
C TYR A 546 2.40 5.82 -3.80
N THR A 547 3.55 5.47 -4.38
CA THR A 547 3.95 4.09 -4.67
C THR A 547 5.20 3.63 -3.93
N HIS A 548 5.98 4.59 -3.36
CA HIS A 548 7.30 4.28 -2.81
C HIS A 548 7.22 3.39 -1.56
N GLY A 549 6.25 3.64 -0.69
CA GLY A 549 5.98 2.79 0.47
C GLY A 549 5.56 1.38 0.09
N LEU A 550 4.71 1.22 -0.93
CA LEU A 550 4.32 -0.10 -1.45
C LEU A 550 5.52 -0.86 -2.03
N MET A 551 6.40 -0.18 -2.77
CA MET A 551 7.64 -0.76 -3.29
C MET A 551 8.56 -1.23 -2.16
N LEU A 552 8.77 -0.41 -1.13
CA LEU A 552 9.57 -0.78 0.03
C LEU A 552 8.92 -1.91 0.85
N HIS A 553 7.59 -1.91 0.99
CA HIS A 553 6.86 -3.00 1.64
C HIS A 553 7.07 -4.33 0.91
N TYR A 554 7.04 -4.33 -0.44
CA TYR A 554 7.41 -5.52 -1.22
C TYR A 554 8.86 -5.95 -0.95
N CYS A 555 9.81 -5.02 -0.94
CA CYS A 555 11.22 -5.35 -0.67
C CYS A 555 11.41 -5.99 0.70
N LEU A 556 10.66 -5.56 1.73
CA LEU A 556 10.79 -6.05 3.10
C LEU A 556 9.98 -7.30 3.41
N THR A 557 8.90 -7.58 2.65
CA THR A 557 7.97 -8.68 2.98
C THR A 557 7.81 -9.71 1.87
N GLY A 558 8.15 -9.35 0.62
CA GLY A 558 7.86 -10.15 -0.55
C GLY A 558 6.39 -10.14 -0.97
N SER A 559 5.57 -9.20 -0.44
CA SER A 559 4.14 -9.09 -0.78
C SER A 559 3.93 -8.82 -2.27
N THR A 560 3.50 -9.84 -3.02
CA THR A 560 3.18 -9.72 -4.45
C THR A 560 2.10 -8.67 -4.71
N ARG A 561 1.15 -8.53 -3.80
CA ARG A 561 0.08 -7.53 -3.88
C ARG A 561 0.63 -6.09 -3.87
N SER A 562 1.59 -5.80 -2.99
CA SER A 562 2.23 -4.48 -2.96
C SER A 562 2.99 -4.20 -4.25
N ARG A 563 3.67 -5.21 -4.81
CA ARG A 563 4.33 -5.11 -6.12
C ARG A 563 3.34 -4.83 -7.25
N GLU A 564 2.26 -5.59 -7.30
CA GLU A 564 1.19 -5.44 -8.30
C GLU A 564 0.52 -4.07 -8.18
N ALA A 565 0.26 -3.59 -6.97
CA ALA A 565 -0.30 -2.26 -6.72
C ALA A 565 0.59 -1.13 -7.26
N VAL A 566 1.92 -1.21 -7.10
CA VAL A 566 2.84 -0.23 -7.70
C VAL A 566 2.68 -0.19 -9.21
N LEU A 567 2.68 -1.35 -9.88
CA LEU A 567 2.56 -1.43 -11.34
C LEU A 567 1.18 -0.95 -11.82
N GLN A 568 0.12 -1.33 -11.11
CA GLN A 568 -1.26 -0.92 -11.39
C GLN A 568 -1.42 0.61 -11.26
N LEU A 569 -0.95 1.21 -10.18
CA LEU A 569 -1.01 2.65 -9.95
C LEU A 569 -0.16 3.42 -10.96
N THR A 570 0.99 2.89 -11.36
CA THR A 570 1.83 3.49 -12.41
C THR A 570 1.16 3.44 -13.78
N GLN A 571 0.48 2.34 -14.11
CA GLN A 571 -0.31 2.26 -15.33
C GLN A 571 -1.49 3.23 -15.29
N TRP A 572 -2.24 3.25 -14.17
CA TRP A 572 -3.36 4.17 -14.00
C TRP A 572 -2.96 5.64 -14.15
N ILE A 573 -1.89 6.09 -13.47
CA ILE A 573 -1.48 7.50 -13.55
C ILE A 573 -0.95 7.85 -14.96
N THR A 574 -0.43 6.87 -15.70
CA THR A 574 -0.09 7.03 -17.11
C THR A 574 -1.35 7.31 -17.94
N ASP A 575 -2.39 6.47 -17.77
CA ASP A 575 -3.65 6.63 -18.49
C ASP A 575 -4.40 7.90 -18.06
N PHE A 576 -4.30 8.29 -16.79
CA PHE A 576 -4.87 9.54 -16.25
C PHE A 576 -4.34 10.78 -16.98
N TYR A 577 -3.02 10.85 -17.22
CA TYR A 577 -2.40 12.00 -17.89
C TYR A 577 -2.41 11.90 -19.42
N GLU A 578 -2.23 10.72 -19.98
CA GLU A 578 -2.04 10.52 -21.42
C GLU A 578 -3.33 10.11 -22.14
N GLY A 579 -4.30 9.57 -21.43
CA GLY A 579 -5.53 9.03 -21.97
C GLY A 579 -5.31 7.69 -22.68
N THR A 580 -6.40 7.15 -23.25
CA THR A 580 -6.40 5.88 -24.01
C THR A 580 -5.99 6.06 -25.47
N GLY A 581 -5.95 7.31 -25.95
CA GLY A 581 -5.58 7.67 -27.32
C GLY A 581 -6.66 7.35 -28.35
N THR A 582 -7.94 7.26 -27.94
CA THR A 582 -9.08 7.15 -28.86
C THR A 582 -9.29 8.48 -29.60
N VAL A 583 -9.87 8.43 -30.80
CA VAL A 583 -10.10 9.61 -31.65
C VAL A 583 -11.04 10.60 -30.93
N VAL A 584 -12.14 10.08 -30.35
CA VAL A 584 -13.12 10.92 -29.64
C VAL A 584 -12.48 11.60 -28.43
N GLU A 585 -11.67 10.87 -27.67
CA GLU A 585 -10.94 11.41 -26.50
C GLU A 585 -9.98 12.54 -26.92
N VAL A 586 -9.18 12.31 -27.96
CA VAL A 586 -8.23 13.32 -28.48
C VAL A 586 -8.97 14.57 -28.96
N MET A 587 -10.14 14.43 -29.61
CA MET A 587 -10.98 15.57 -30.01
C MET A 587 -11.49 16.36 -28.81
N LEU A 588 -11.93 15.65 -27.74
CA LEU A 588 -12.39 16.28 -26.51
C LEU A 588 -11.23 16.96 -25.75
N ASP A 589 -10.08 16.33 -25.69
CA ASP A 589 -8.87 16.93 -25.09
C ASP A 589 -8.44 18.20 -25.82
N ALA A 590 -8.44 18.17 -27.15
CA ALA A 590 -8.21 19.35 -27.96
C ALA A 590 -9.20 20.48 -27.65
N ARG A 591 -10.50 20.16 -27.59
CA ARG A 591 -11.55 21.12 -27.25
C ARG A 591 -11.41 21.71 -25.84
N ASN A 592 -11.15 20.86 -24.84
CA ASN A 592 -11.23 21.24 -23.43
C ASN A 592 -9.90 21.79 -22.89
N ARG A 593 -8.76 21.35 -23.40
CA ARG A 593 -7.44 21.71 -22.89
C ARG A 593 -6.63 22.61 -23.84
N VAL A 594 -6.71 22.43 -25.16
CA VAL A 594 -5.88 23.17 -26.11
C VAL A 594 -6.58 24.42 -26.64
N LEU A 595 -7.84 24.33 -27.10
CA LEU A 595 -8.58 25.47 -27.66
C LEU A 595 -8.78 26.65 -26.68
N PRO A 596 -9.04 26.46 -25.37
CA PRO A 596 -9.13 27.58 -24.45
C PRO A 596 -7.82 28.36 -24.36
N LYS A 597 -6.67 27.69 -24.39
CA LYS A 597 -5.34 28.33 -24.35
C LYS A 597 -5.07 29.14 -25.61
N LEU A 598 -5.48 28.66 -26.78
CA LEU A 598 -5.36 29.39 -28.03
C LEU A 598 -6.28 30.64 -28.09
N LYS A 599 -7.51 30.56 -27.52
CA LYS A 599 -8.46 31.68 -27.46
C LYS A 599 -8.01 32.79 -26.52
N ALA A 600 -7.25 32.48 -25.45
CA ALA A 600 -6.78 33.46 -24.48
C ALA A 600 -5.67 34.42 -24.99
N ARG A 601 -5.38 34.44 -26.31
CA ARG A 601 -4.37 35.30 -26.99
C ARG A 601 -2.94 35.27 -26.42
N GLY A 602 -2.57 34.21 -25.80
CA GLY A 602 -1.21 33.96 -25.35
C GLY A 602 -1.16 32.56 -24.77
N VAL A 603 -0.35 31.74 -25.35
CA VAL A 603 0.01 30.47 -24.64
C VAL A 603 0.75 30.95 -23.42
N ASP A 604 0.22 30.67 -22.25
CA ASP A 604 0.88 30.95 -20.99
C ASP A 604 2.29 30.36 -21.03
N GLY A 605 3.32 31.19 -21.04
CA GLY A 605 4.72 30.80 -21.06
C GLY A 605 5.16 29.89 -19.93
N ARG A 606 4.28 29.66 -18.95
CA ARG A 606 4.45 28.73 -17.85
C ARG A 606 4.17 27.26 -18.22
N ILE A 607 3.51 26.99 -19.35
CA ILE A 607 3.00 25.68 -19.72
C ILE A 607 3.77 25.12 -20.91
N LEU A 608 4.53 24.05 -20.69
CA LEU A 608 5.24 23.33 -21.74
C LEU A 608 4.39 22.24 -22.41
N SER A 609 3.41 21.70 -21.68
CA SER A 609 2.51 20.66 -22.15
C SER A 609 1.10 20.89 -21.63
N HIS A 610 0.08 20.54 -22.43
CA HIS A 610 -1.29 20.50 -21.98
C HIS A 610 -1.62 19.28 -21.10
N ARG A 611 -0.75 18.28 -21.08
CA ARG A 611 -0.95 16.98 -20.38
C ARG A 611 -0.27 16.92 -19.02
N TYR A 612 0.89 17.58 -18.86
CA TYR A 612 1.69 17.48 -17.65
C TYR A 612 1.77 18.85 -16.96
N PRO A 613 0.81 19.18 -16.09
CA PRO A 613 0.87 20.40 -15.30
C PRO A 613 2.03 20.34 -14.31
N PHE A 614 2.56 21.50 -13.93
CA PHE A 614 3.62 21.61 -12.93
C PHE A 614 3.01 21.50 -11.53
N ASN A 615 2.69 20.28 -11.12
CA ASN A 615 2.00 19.99 -9.86
C ASN A 615 2.50 18.70 -9.20
N ARG A 616 1.96 18.40 -8.03
CA ARG A 616 2.25 17.22 -7.21
C ARG A 616 1.96 15.90 -7.94
N GLY A 617 0.85 15.81 -8.65
CA GLY A 617 0.46 14.60 -9.35
C GLY A 617 1.48 14.17 -10.42
N VAL A 618 2.08 15.13 -11.15
CA VAL A 618 3.17 14.82 -12.10
C VAL A 618 4.43 14.38 -11.35
N GLY A 619 4.73 14.93 -10.18
CA GLY A 619 5.79 14.42 -9.31
C GLY A 619 5.56 12.96 -8.90
N ASN A 620 4.33 12.63 -8.49
CA ASN A 620 3.95 11.25 -8.16
C ASN A 620 4.02 10.32 -9.38
N PHE A 621 3.68 10.82 -10.58
CA PHE A 621 3.84 10.06 -11.82
C PHE A 621 5.30 9.67 -12.07
N ILE A 622 6.23 10.62 -11.92
CA ILE A 622 7.66 10.34 -12.03
C ILE A 622 8.08 9.30 -10.97
N ASN A 623 7.64 9.44 -9.73
CA ASN A 623 7.93 8.49 -8.66
C ASN A 623 7.41 7.09 -8.98
N GLY A 624 6.18 6.95 -9.45
CA GLY A 624 5.61 5.67 -9.86
C GLY A 624 6.40 4.99 -10.98
N LEU A 625 6.84 5.77 -11.96
CA LEU A 625 7.71 5.27 -13.04
C LEU A 625 9.06 4.76 -12.50
N LEU A 626 9.70 5.50 -11.58
CA LEU A 626 10.97 5.09 -10.98
C LEU A 626 10.82 3.86 -10.08
N ASP A 627 9.72 3.76 -9.33
CA ASP A 627 9.43 2.58 -8.51
C ASP A 627 9.15 1.35 -9.39
N SER A 628 8.42 1.50 -10.49
CA SER A 628 8.19 0.43 -11.46
C SER A 628 9.48 0.00 -12.15
N PHE A 629 10.37 0.94 -12.47
CA PHE A 629 11.71 0.62 -12.97
C PHE A 629 12.50 -0.21 -11.94
N ALA A 630 12.50 0.20 -10.68
CA ALA A 630 13.19 -0.51 -9.62
C ALA A 630 12.67 -1.96 -9.44
N LEU A 631 11.38 -2.19 -9.67
CA LEU A 631 10.74 -3.51 -9.57
C LEU A 631 10.95 -4.41 -10.79
N THR A 632 11.12 -3.83 -11.99
CA THR A 632 11.09 -4.61 -13.25
C THR A 632 12.40 -4.56 -14.02
N GLY A 633 13.22 -3.52 -13.83
CA GLY A 633 14.41 -3.25 -14.64
C GLY A 633 14.11 -2.71 -16.06
N GLU A 634 12.83 -2.48 -16.41
CA GLU A 634 12.44 -2.05 -17.75
C GLU A 634 12.77 -0.58 -18.01
N LYS A 635 13.73 -0.31 -18.86
CA LYS A 635 14.21 1.05 -19.19
C LYS A 635 13.13 1.98 -19.75
N TRP A 636 12.04 1.44 -20.26
CA TRP A 636 10.90 2.21 -20.73
C TRP A 636 10.38 3.19 -19.64
N PHE A 637 10.33 2.76 -18.39
CA PHE A 637 9.87 3.60 -17.30
C PHE A 637 10.76 4.83 -17.08
N VAL A 638 12.09 4.67 -17.17
CA VAL A 638 13.03 5.80 -17.05
C VAL A 638 12.89 6.75 -18.24
N GLN A 639 12.80 6.20 -19.47
CA GLN A 639 12.59 6.99 -20.68
C GLN A 639 11.27 7.78 -20.65
N LYS A 640 10.22 7.18 -20.07
CA LYS A 640 8.94 7.86 -19.86
C LYS A 640 9.10 9.00 -18.85
N ALA A 641 9.80 8.80 -17.73
CA ALA A 641 10.10 9.85 -16.76
C ALA A 641 10.85 11.02 -17.41
N GLU A 642 11.86 10.75 -18.25
CA GLU A 642 12.57 11.78 -19.06
C GLU A 642 11.62 12.60 -19.93
N GLN A 643 10.68 11.92 -20.58
CA GLN A 643 9.67 12.58 -21.40
C GLN A 643 8.74 13.47 -20.57
N VAL A 644 8.29 13.01 -19.42
CA VAL A 644 7.43 13.76 -18.51
C VAL A 644 8.18 14.98 -17.98
N ILE A 645 9.39 14.80 -17.46
CA ILE A 645 10.25 15.86 -16.92
C ILE A 645 10.47 16.97 -17.96
N SER A 646 10.93 16.62 -19.17
CA SER A 646 11.24 17.58 -20.24
C SER A 646 10.01 18.35 -20.77
N LYS A 647 8.81 17.87 -20.51
CA LYS A 647 7.54 18.53 -20.86
C LYS A 647 6.90 19.29 -19.71
N THR A 648 7.48 19.26 -18.50
CA THR A 648 6.93 19.90 -17.31
C THR A 648 7.72 21.15 -16.92
N PHE A 649 9.05 21.10 -16.94
CA PHE A 649 9.93 22.23 -16.62
C PHE A 649 11.15 22.29 -17.55
N SER A 650 11.93 23.36 -17.47
CA SER A 650 13.08 23.58 -18.37
C SER A 650 14.17 24.44 -17.71
N PRO A 651 15.45 24.23 -18.07
CA PRO A 651 16.52 25.17 -17.74
C PRO A 651 16.26 26.60 -18.21
N GLN A 652 15.41 26.77 -19.24
CA GLN A 652 15.07 28.06 -19.84
C GLN A 652 13.80 28.69 -19.25
N ASP A 653 13.19 28.08 -18.22
CA ASP A 653 12.00 28.65 -17.57
C ASP A 653 12.29 30.06 -17.05
N ASN A 654 11.37 30.99 -17.31
CA ASN A 654 11.33 32.24 -16.59
C ASN A 654 10.59 32.01 -15.28
N LEU A 655 11.29 32.01 -14.14
CA LEU A 655 10.70 31.68 -12.85
C LEU A 655 9.65 32.68 -12.37
N SER A 656 9.74 33.95 -12.81
CA SER A 656 8.70 34.94 -12.52
C SER A 656 7.36 34.55 -13.15
N ASP A 657 7.38 33.87 -14.31
CA ASP A 657 6.15 33.42 -14.97
C ASP A 657 5.56 32.18 -14.27
N ARG A 658 6.36 31.47 -13.45
CA ARG A 658 5.91 30.28 -12.68
C ARG A 658 5.13 30.67 -11.42
N LYS A 659 5.29 31.93 -10.94
CA LYS A 659 4.58 32.49 -9.78
C LYS A 659 4.71 31.60 -8.55
N LEU A 660 5.94 31.16 -8.25
CA LEU A 660 6.21 30.21 -7.16
C LEU A 660 5.88 30.80 -5.79
N GLU A 661 5.85 32.14 -5.70
CA GLU A 661 5.43 32.91 -4.52
C GLU A 661 3.92 32.87 -4.25
N GLU A 662 3.08 32.48 -5.23
CA GLU A 662 1.64 32.24 -5.02
C GLU A 662 1.46 30.88 -4.31
N VAL A 663 1.82 30.80 -3.02
CA VAL A 663 1.98 29.57 -2.23
C VAL A 663 0.79 28.65 -2.38
N GLU A 664 -0.46 29.14 -2.22
CA GLU A 664 -1.67 28.31 -2.22
C GLU A 664 -1.81 27.42 -3.48
N VAL A 665 -1.36 27.90 -4.62
CA VAL A 665 -1.49 27.21 -5.91
C VAL A 665 -0.17 26.64 -6.45
N ALA A 666 0.97 27.09 -5.92
CA ALA A 666 2.27 26.76 -6.47
C ALA A 666 3.11 25.82 -5.59
N TRP A 667 2.86 25.67 -4.28
CA TRP A 667 3.70 24.91 -3.35
C TRP A 667 4.03 23.47 -3.80
N PHE A 668 3.22 22.91 -4.68
CA PHE A 668 3.41 21.57 -5.26
C PHE A 668 4.73 21.38 -6.01
N TYR A 669 5.40 22.47 -6.42
CA TYR A 669 6.68 22.39 -7.12
C TYR A 669 7.74 21.66 -6.32
N THR A 670 7.68 21.71 -4.99
CA THR A 670 8.62 21.02 -4.10
C THR A 670 8.57 19.51 -4.26
N ILE A 671 7.37 18.93 -4.36
CA ILE A 671 7.18 17.48 -4.57
C ILE A 671 7.67 17.07 -5.96
N PHE A 672 7.42 17.88 -6.97
CA PHE A 672 7.94 17.66 -8.32
C PHE A 672 9.47 17.68 -8.35
N LEU A 673 10.12 18.66 -7.70
CA LEU A 673 11.58 18.73 -7.63
C LEU A 673 12.19 17.54 -6.86
N GLN A 674 11.55 17.06 -5.80
CA GLN A 674 11.98 15.84 -5.11
C GLN A 674 11.94 14.61 -6.04
N ALA A 675 10.90 14.50 -6.88
CA ALA A 675 10.82 13.42 -7.87
C ALA A 675 11.90 13.54 -8.97
N VAL A 676 12.22 14.76 -9.40
CA VAL A 676 13.34 15.01 -10.34
C VAL A 676 14.68 14.65 -9.69
N ALA A 677 14.89 14.95 -8.42
CA ALA A 677 16.10 14.57 -7.68
C ALA A 677 16.25 13.03 -7.65
N ARG A 678 15.17 12.27 -7.37
CA ARG A 678 15.18 10.80 -7.47
C ARG A 678 15.51 10.31 -8.90
N TYR A 679 14.99 10.98 -9.92
CA TYR A 679 15.36 10.66 -11.30
C TYR A 679 16.86 10.87 -11.56
N LEU A 680 17.43 11.98 -11.10
CA LEU A 680 18.86 12.26 -11.24
C LEU A 680 19.71 11.20 -10.53
N GLU A 681 19.32 10.79 -9.34
CA GLU A 681 19.96 9.69 -8.60
C GLU A 681 19.88 8.36 -9.36
N THR A 682 18.71 8.04 -9.93
CA THR A 682 18.52 6.85 -10.77
C THR A 682 19.44 6.87 -11.99
N LYS A 683 19.60 8.02 -12.65
CA LYS A 683 20.52 8.18 -13.78
C LYS A 683 21.98 7.97 -13.38
N LYS A 684 22.38 8.47 -12.19
CA LYS A 684 23.72 8.22 -11.63
C LYS A 684 23.94 6.73 -11.40
N GLN A 685 23.00 6.05 -10.76
CA GLN A 685 23.09 4.59 -10.56
C GLN A 685 23.20 3.82 -11.87
N LEU A 686 22.61 4.34 -12.95
CA LEU A 686 22.73 3.78 -14.31
C LEU A 686 24.05 4.13 -15.04
N GLY A 687 24.88 5.02 -14.51
CA GLY A 687 26.06 5.54 -15.18
C GLY A 687 25.73 6.42 -16.40
N GLU A 688 24.59 7.10 -16.36
CA GLU A 688 24.05 7.87 -17.50
C GLU A 688 24.16 9.40 -17.29
N GLU A 689 25.11 9.86 -16.48
CA GLU A 689 25.34 11.30 -16.16
C GLU A 689 25.76 12.11 -17.39
N ASN A 690 26.36 11.47 -18.38
CA ASN A 690 26.81 12.15 -19.61
C ASN A 690 25.69 12.34 -20.67
N THR A 691 24.44 11.93 -20.36
CA THR A 691 23.31 12.07 -21.28
C THR A 691 22.76 13.49 -21.30
N ALA A 692 22.21 13.90 -22.47
CA ALA A 692 21.54 15.19 -22.60
C ALA A 692 20.33 15.33 -21.66
N GLN A 693 19.64 14.23 -21.38
CA GLN A 693 18.48 14.18 -20.48
C GLN A 693 18.88 14.44 -19.03
N TYR A 694 20.00 13.87 -18.59
CA TYR A 694 20.55 14.15 -17.27
C TYR A 694 20.97 15.63 -17.14
N ALA A 695 21.76 16.13 -18.08
CA ALA A 695 22.21 17.53 -18.10
C ALA A 695 21.01 18.51 -18.08
N PHE A 696 19.99 18.23 -18.90
CA PHE A 696 18.74 19.03 -18.93
C PHE A 696 18.05 19.06 -17.55
N SER A 697 17.83 17.90 -16.96
CA SER A 697 17.12 17.78 -15.69
C SER A 697 17.91 18.40 -14.53
N ARG A 698 19.26 18.21 -14.51
CA ARG A 698 20.16 18.79 -13.53
C ARG A 698 20.18 20.33 -13.59
N GLN A 699 20.35 20.89 -14.79
CA GLN A 699 20.37 22.34 -14.97
C GLN A 699 19.02 22.99 -14.58
N ALA A 700 17.90 22.37 -14.99
CA ALA A 700 16.59 22.83 -14.58
C ALA A 700 16.41 22.74 -13.06
N PHE A 701 16.76 21.60 -12.44
CA PHE A 701 16.68 21.41 -11.00
C PHE A 701 17.48 22.47 -10.24
N MET A 702 18.74 22.70 -10.62
CA MET A 702 19.60 23.69 -9.99
C MET A 702 19.07 25.11 -10.10
N LYS A 703 18.47 25.46 -11.25
CA LYS A 703 17.81 26.77 -11.42
C LYS A 703 16.71 27.01 -10.39
N TYR A 704 15.85 26.00 -10.15
CA TYR A 704 14.78 26.12 -9.15
C TYR A 704 15.35 26.07 -7.72
N ALA A 705 16.34 25.25 -7.43
CA ALA A 705 17.00 25.19 -6.13
C ALA A 705 17.69 26.52 -5.78
N THR A 706 18.36 27.13 -6.74
CA THR A 706 18.96 28.47 -6.57
C THR A 706 17.90 29.54 -6.28
N TRP A 707 16.76 29.48 -6.97
CA TRP A 707 15.63 30.38 -6.69
C TRP A 707 15.08 30.20 -5.27
N ILE A 708 14.89 28.95 -4.81
CA ILE A 708 14.47 28.65 -3.42
C ILE A 708 15.46 29.26 -2.43
N ALA A 709 16.76 29.11 -2.68
CA ALA A 709 17.80 29.63 -1.78
C ALA A 709 17.78 31.16 -1.68
N GLN A 710 17.48 31.86 -2.77
CA GLN A 710 17.56 33.31 -2.88
C GLN A 710 16.26 34.04 -2.55
N HIS A 711 15.13 33.47 -2.85
CA HIS A 711 13.84 34.19 -2.87
C HIS A 711 12.76 33.54 -1.98
N ASP A 712 12.76 32.22 -1.81
CA ASP A 712 11.69 31.54 -1.09
C ASP A 712 11.74 31.79 0.41
N GLN A 713 10.60 31.85 1.07
CA GLN A 713 10.43 32.07 2.50
C GLN A 713 9.61 30.93 3.10
N PRO A 714 9.61 30.75 4.42
CA PRO A 714 8.69 29.83 5.07
C PRO A 714 7.25 30.12 4.66
N TYR A 715 6.46 29.08 4.40
CA TYR A 715 5.08 29.24 3.94
C TYR A 715 4.20 30.05 4.90
N LEU A 716 4.44 29.96 6.21
CA LEU A 716 3.71 30.71 7.22
C LEU A 716 4.25 32.13 7.43
N SER A 717 5.21 32.63 6.64
CA SER A 717 5.66 34.02 6.73
C SER A 717 4.59 35.01 6.28
N GLU A 718 3.68 34.61 5.39
CA GLU A 718 2.55 35.38 4.90
C GLU A 718 1.24 34.60 5.06
N PRO A 719 0.73 34.39 6.29
CA PRO A 719 -0.42 33.51 6.52
C PRO A 719 -1.72 34.01 5.87
N ASP A 720 -1.83 35.29 5.58
CA ASP A 720 -3.03 35.93 5.00
C ASP A 720 -3.30 35.51 3.55
N ILE A 721 -2.29 34.98 2.83
CA ILE A 721 -2.46 34.47 1.46
C ILE A 721 -2.89 33.00 1.43
N LEU A 722 -2.93 32.34 2.58
CA LEU A 722 -3.30 30.93 2.70
C LEU A 722 -4.79 30.80 3.03
N GLU A 723 -5.48 29.87 2.36
CA GLU A 723 -6.89 29.56 2.66
C GLU A 723 -7.05 29.01 4.08
N PHE A 724 -6.11 28.14 4.51
CA PHE A 724 -6.09 27.49 5.81
C PHE A 724 -4.69 27.55 6.44
N PRO A 725 -4.26 28.69 7.02
CA PRO A 725 -2.95 28.80 7.65
C PRO A 725 -2.90 27.94 8.93
N ASN A 726 -2.09 26.90 8.92
CA ASN A 726 -1.86 26.01 10.07
C ASN A 726 -0.45 25.38 10.00
N ASP A 727 -0.05 24.70 11.06
CA ASP A 727 1.31 24.17 11.20
C ASP A 727 1.68 23.06 10.19
N THR A 728 0.71 22.51 9.44
CA THR A 728 1.02 21.63 8.30
C THR A 728 1.88 22.33 7.26
N TRP A 729 1.70 23.65 7.07
CA TRP A 729 2.52 24.43 6.17
C TRP A 729 3.98 24.51 6.62
N ALA A 730 4.23 24.62 7.92
CA ALA A 730 5.59 24.55 8.45
C ALA A 730 6.22 23.17 8.17
N ALA A 731 5.46 22.07 8.32
CA ALA A 731 5.97 20.75 7.96
C ALA A 731 6.35 20.63 6.47
N GLN A 732 5.59 21.28 5.55
CA GLN A 732 5.89 21.27 4.12
C GLN A 732 7.22 21.97 3.79
N ASP A 733 7.67 22.95 4.60
CA ASP A 733 8.95 23.63 4.41
C ASP A 733 10.16 22.67 4.52
N LEU A 734 10.00 21.51 5.16
CA LEU A 734 11.04 20.48 5.21
C LEU A 734 11.43 19.98 3.80
N ARG A 735 10.52 20.04 2.82
CA ARG A 735 10.81 19.70 1.42
C ARG A 735 11.76 20.69 0.76
N LYS A 736 11.70 21.98 1.14
CA LYS A 736 12.65 23.00 0.68
C LYS A 736 14.05 22.70 1.21
N ALA A 737 14.15 22.37 2.51
CA ALA A 737 15.42 21.93 3.10
C ALA A 737 15.98 20.71 2.35
N TRP A 738 15.15 19.72 2.08
CA TRP A 738 15.53 18.51 1.36
C TRP A 738 16.08 18.80 -0.04
N ILE A 739 15.39 19.65 -0.81
CA ILE A 739 15.81 20.04 -2.17
C ILE A 739 17.15 20.76 -2.14
N LEU A 740 17.34 21.67 -1.20
CA LEU A 740 18.56 22.46 -1.06
C LEU A 740 19.75 21.60 -0.63
N TYR A 741 19.59 20.68 0.33
CA TYR A 741 20.63 19.72 0.68
C TYR A 741 21.05 18.89 -0.54
N TYR A 742 20.08 18.37 -1.30
CA TYR A 742 20.37 17.60 -2.49
C TYR A 742 21.09 18.43 -3.55
N ALA A 743 20.71 19.69 -3.73
CA ALA A 743 21.33 20.62 -4.68
C ALA A 743 22.81 20.91 -4.35
N THR A 744 23.25 20.77 -3.09
CA THR A 744 24.66 20.94 -2.73
C THR A 744 25.60 19.99 -3.49
N MET A 745 25.10 18.84 -3.96
CA MET A 745 25.88 17.89 -4.75
C MET A 745 26.22 18.39 -6.16
N TYR A 746 25.49 19.39 -6.64
CA TYR A 746 25.60 19.94 -7.99
C TYR A 746 26.15 21.37 -8.03
N ALA A 747 26.53 21.91 -6.89
CA ALA A 747 27.08 23.26 -6.79
C ALA A 747 28.38 23.38 -7.59
N ALA A 748 28.51 24.45 -8.38
CA ALA A 748 29.71 24.71 -9.18
C ALA A 748 30.88 25.26 -8.36
N THR A 749 30.57 25.93 -7.25
CA THR A 749 31.57 26.58 -6.39
C THR A 749 31.30 26.31 -4.90
N GLU A 750 32.33 26.44 -4.06
CA GLU A 750 32.17 26.35 -2.60
C GLU A 750 31.22 27.42 -2.04
N ALA A 751 31.22 28.61 -2.62
CA ALA A 751 30.33 29.68 -2.20
C ALA A 751 28.85 29.34 -2.48
N GLU A 752 28.56 28.78 -3.65
CA GLU A 752 27.22 28.28 -3.99
C GLU A 752 26.82 27.13 -3.08
N GLN A 753 27.69 26.14 -2.89
CA GLN A 753 27.44 25.00 -1.99
C GLN A 753 27.14 25.48 -0.57
N LYS A 754 27.91 26.44 -0.06
CA LYS A 754 27.66 27.02 1.25
C LYS A 754 26.31 27.72 1.32
N THR A 755 25.98 28.53 0.31
CA THR A 755 24.68 29.26 0.26
C THR A 755 23.51 28.27 0.29
N LEU A 756 23.56 27.21 -0.51
CA LEU A 756 22.52 26.17 -0.55
C LEU A 756 22.40 25.48 0.80
N ARG A 757 23.51 25.13 1.43
CA ARG A 757 23.55 24.46 2.74
C ARG A 757 23.00 25.36 3.85
N ASP A 758 23.50 26.62 3.95
CA ASP A 758 23.05 27.56 4.97
C ASP A 758 21.53 27.78 4.88
N ARG A 759 20.98 27.80 3.64
CA ARG A 759 19.56 27.97 3.42
C ARG A 759 18.76 26.70 3.71
N ALA A 760 19.32 25.51 3.43
CA ALA A 760 18.73 24.24 3.83
C ALA A 760 18.63 24.12 5.36
N ASP A 761 19.71 24.45 6.06
CA ASP A 761 19.76 24.49 7.54
C ASP A 761 18.75 25.49 8.11
N PHE A 762 18.57 26.65 7.48
CA PHE A 762 17.54 27.61 7.87
C PHE A 762 16.14 27.02 7.83
N PHE A 763 15.73 26.39 6.72
CA PHE A 763 14.40 25.78 6.63
C PHE A 763 14.25 24.61 7.58
N TYR A 764 15.27 23.78 7.72
CA TYR A 764 15.24 22.64 8.65
C TYR A 764 15.02 23.10 10.10
N HIS A 765 15.79 24.08 10.57
CA HIS A 765 15.64 24.60 11.93
C HIS A 765 14.34 25.38 12.13
N TYR A 766 13.86 26.09 11.11
CA TYR A 766 12.55 26.72 11.16
C TYR A 766 11.45 25.69 11.41
N VAL A 767 11.43 24.58 10.66
CA VAL A 767 10.48 23.47 10.84
C VAL A 767 10.58 22.89 12.25
N GLU A 768 11.79 22.56 12.69
CA GLU A 768 12.03 22.00 14.02
C GLU A 768 11.54 22.91 15.13
N GLN A 769 11.88 24.20 15.09
CA GLN A 769 11.50 25.17 16.11
C GLN A 769 9.99 25.44 16.11
N THR A 770 9.39 25.63 14.94
CA THR A 770 7.97 25.89 14.82
C THR A 770 7.16 24.71 15.33
N LEU A 771 7.44 23.51 14.85
CA LEU A 771 6.67 22.33 15.25
C LEU A 771 6.95 21.90 16.70
N SER A 772 8.14 22.15 17.25
CA SER A 772 8.41 21.86 18.67
C SER A 772 7.53 22.70 19.62
N ASN A 773 7.12 23.87 19.19
CA ASN A 773 6.28 24.78 19.95
C ASN A 773 4.77 24.65 19.58
N SER A 774 4.43 23.86 18.59
CA SER A 774 3.07 23.68 18.10
C SER A 774 2.26 22.75 19.00
N GLU A 775 1.01 23.11 19.26
CA GLU A 775 0.05 22.21 19.91
C GLU A 775 -0.42 21.09 18.99
N THR A 776 -0.39 21.32 17.65
CA THR A 776 -0.85 20.36 16.63
C THR A 776 0.28 19.50 16.05
N ARG A 777 1.51 19.57 16.62
CA ARG A 777 2.70 18.82 16.15
C ARG A 777 2.50 17.30 16.00
N HIS A 778 1.50 16.75 16.70
CA HIS A 778 1.16 15.32 16.67
C HIS A 778 0.20 14.95 15.53
N PHE A 779 -0.35 15.92 14.79
CA PHE A 779 -1.31 15.62 13.71
C PHE A 779 -0.74 14.66 12.67
N SER A 780 -1.58 13.74 12.20
CA SER A 780 -1.19 12.66 11.28
C SER A 780 -0.51 13.18 10.01
N ARG A 781 -1.00 14.27 9.43
CA ARG A 781 -0.40 14.90 8.23
C ARG A 781 1.01 15.44 8.52
N ILE A 782 1.20 16.11 9.66
CA ILE A 782 2.51 16.63 10.06
C ILE A 782 3.49 15.48 10.22
N LEU A 783 3.12 14.46 11.01
CA LEU A 783 3.96 13.28 11.23
C LEU A 783 4.29 12.54 9.91
N ALA A 784 3.33 12.38 9.01
CA ALA A 784 3.57 11.74 7.72
C ALA A 784 4.59 12.51 6.87
N ILE A 785 4.48 13.86 6.81
CA ILE A 785 5.42 14.71 6.08
C ILE A 785 6.82 14.63 6.71
N LEU A 786 6.92 14.69 8.04
CA LEU A 786 8.20 14.57 8.73
C LEU A 786 8.85 13.22 8.43
N MET A 787 8.12 12.11 8.59
CA MET A 787 8.64 10.77 8.34
C MET A 787 9.07 10.55 6.88
N GLN A 788 8.32 11.10 5.92
CA GLN A 788 8.64 11.00 4.49
C GLN A 788 9.98 11.69 4.16
N ASN A 789 10.31 12.79 4.84
CA ASN A 789 11.49 13.62 4.58
C ASN A 789 12.60 13.46 5.64
N HIS A 790 12.45 12.51 6.57
CA HIS A 790 13.41 12.27 7.65
C HIS A 790 14.77 11.75 7.14
N GLY A 791 15.84 12.03 7.89
CA GLY A 791 17.17 11.48 7.67
C GLY A 791 18.02 12.26 6.66
N VAL A 792 17.45 13.20 5.92
CA VAL A 792 18.20 13.97 4.91
C VAL A 792 19.21 14.91 5.54
N HIS A 793 18.82 15.60 6.60
CA HIS A 793 19.75 16.47 7.35
C HIS A 793 20.92 15.65 7.91
N GLY A 794 20.68 14.52 8.60
CA GLY A 794 21.71 13.64 9.14
C GLY A 794 22.62 13.04 8.07
N PHE A 795 22.08 12.71 6.91
CA PHE A 795 22.85 12.21 5.77
C PHE A 795 23.82 13.28 5.25
N PHE A 796 23.32 14.46 4.87
CA PHE A 796 24.15 15.50 4.28
C PHE A 796 25.07 16.21 5.29
N SER A 797 24.76 16.16 6.59
CA SER A 797 25.67 16.63 7.64
C SER A 797 26.82 15.67 7.89
N ALA A 798 26.66 14.39 7.55
CA ALA A 798 27.64 13.31 7.74
C ALA A 798 28.50 13.05 6.52
N ALA A 799 27.93 13.19 5.32
CA ALA A 799 28.66 12.90 4.09
C ALA A 799 29.91 13.78 3.98
N GLU A 800 31.00 13.20 3.48
CA GLU A 800 32.10 14.00 2.96
C GLU A 800 31.51 15.02 2.02
N LYS A 801 31.86 16.30 2.21
CA LYS A 801 31.31 17.38 1.39
C LYS A 801 31.59 17.05 -0.07
N PRO A 802 30.57 16.97 -0.93
CA PRO A 802 30.80 16.76 -2.36
C PRO A 802 31.78 17.84 -2.83
N VAL A 803 32.76 17.44 -3.63
CA VAL A 803 33.71 18.42 -4.19
C VAL A 803 32.94 19.30 -5.18
N PRO A 804 32.90 20.63 -5.00
CA PRO A 804 32.20 21.50 -5.91
C PRO A 804 32.71 21.27 -7.34
N GLY A 805 31.78 21.11 -8.28
CA GLY A 805 32.13 20.88 -9.67
C GLY A 805 32.54 19.46 -10.04
N ALA A 806 32.57 18.49 -9.11
CA ALA A 806 32.92 17.10 -9.39
C ALA A 806 31.86 16.37 -10.27
N ASP A 807 30.60 16.84 -10.24
CA ASP A 807 29.51 16.31 -11.06
C ASP A 807 29.12 17.29 -12.19
N GLN A 808 30.14 17.74 -12.94
CA GLN A 808 29.92 18.58 -14.11
C GLN A 808 29.67 17.71 -15.36
N ALA A 809 28.44 17.25 -15.53
CA ALA A 809 27.97 17.06 -16.89
C ALA A 809 28.10 18.41 -17.61
N GLU A 810 28.75 18.42 -18.80
CA GLU A 810 28.94 19.65 -19.58
C GLU A 810 27.66 20.46 -19.65
N ASP A 811 27.75 21.74 -19.34
CA ASP A 811 26.61 22.65 -19.49
C ASP A 811 26.23 22.72 -20.97
N ARG A 812 25.05 22.22 -21.27
CA ARG A 812 24.52 22.16 -22.64
C ARG A 812 23.52 23.28 -22.87
N VAL A 813 23.60 23.89 -24.02
CA VAL A 813 22.58 24.84 -24.48
C VAL A 813 21.41 24.04 -25.05
N PHE A 814 20.26 24.14 -24.41
CA PHE A 814 19.05 23.51 -24.89
C PHE A 814 18.19 24.49 -25.69
N PRO A 815 17.50 24.03 -26.77
CA PRO A 815 16.54 24.89 -27.46
C PRO A 815 15.36 25.22 -26.56
N SER A 816 14.71 26.37 -26.83
CA SER A 816 13.53 26.76 -26.05
C SER A 816 12.42 25.71 -26.19
N PRO A 817 11.91 25.16 -25.08
CA PRO A 817 10.83 24.17 -25.11
C PRO A 817 9.47 24.81 -25.32
N TYR A 818 9.38 26.13 -25.22
CA TYR A 818 8.13 26.86 -25.36
C TYR A 818 7.64 26.87 -26.80
N LYS A 819 6.37 26.51 -26.95
CA LYS A 819 5.73 26.45 -28.25
C LYS A 819 5.10 27.79 -28.58
N ASN A 820 5.28 28.27 -29.83
CA ASN A 820 4.53 29.40 -30.34
C ASN A 820 3.07 28.99 -30.64
N THR A 821 2.21 30.00 -30.91
CA THR A 821 0.79 29.76 -31.18
C THR A 821 0.53 28.78 -32.31
N LEU A 822 1.35 28.78 -33.37
CA LEU A 822 1.22 27.83 -34.47
C LEU A 822 1.54 26.39 -34.04
N GLN A 823 2.62 26.21 -33.29
CA GLN A 823 2.98 24.89 -32.75
C GLN A 823 1.90 24.35 -31.80
N TRP A 824 1.29 25.21 -30.99
CA TRP A 824 0.14 24.85 -30.15
C TRP A 824 -1.08 24.45 -30.98
N ALA A 825 -1.38 25.15 -32.06
CA ALA A 825 -2.49 24.86 -32.97
C ALA A 825 -2.29 23.52 -33.73
N LEU A 826 -1.03 23.15 -33.98
CA LEU A 826 -0.69 21.89 -34.65
C LEU A 826 -0.73 20.67 -33.74
N LEU A 827 -0.67 20.83 -32.41
CA LEU A 827 -0.71 19.68 -31.47
C LEU A 827 -1.97 18.83 -31.64
N PRO A 828 -3.19 19.37 -31.64
CA PRO A 828 -4.40 18.56 -31.82
C PRO A 828 -4.42 17.83 -33.17
N VAL A 829 -3.90 18.47 -34.21
CA VAL A 829 -3.83 17.85 -35.55
C VAL A 829 -2.90 16.65 -35.54
N ARG A 830 -1.72 16.80 -34.95
CA ARG A 830 -0.75 15.69 -34.81
C ARG A 830 -1.31 14.54 -33.96
N ASP A 831 -1.92 14.88 -32.80
CA ASP A 831 -2.47 13.88 -31.89
C ASP A 831 -3.68 13.19 -32.54
N LEU A 832 -4.51 13.91 -33.29
CA LEU A 832 -5.62 13.35 -34.07
C LEU A 832 -5.14 12.41 -35.18
N LEU A 833 -4.12 12.78 -35.94
CA LEU A 833 -3.53 11.92 -36.97
C LEU A 833 -2.96 10.64 -36.34
N SER A 834 -2.31 10.75 -35.18
CA SER A 834 -1.80 9.59 -34.44
C SER A 834 -2.94 8.68 -33.95
N ALA A 835 -4.04 9.24 -33.46
CA ALA A 835 -5.22 8.51 -33.03
C ALA A 835 -5.92 7.81 -34.21
N LEU A 836 -6.06 8.50 -35.34
CA LEU A 836 -6.63 7.94 -36.57
C LEU A 836 -5.79 6.78 -37.11
N TRP A 837 -4.46 6.89 -37.07
CA TRP A 837 -3.57 5.77 -37.48
C TRP A 837 -3.69 4.54 -36.58
N ARG A 838 -4.02 4.74 -35.30
CA ARG A 838 -4.25 3.66 -34.31
C ARG A 838 -5.73 3.33 -34.11
N PHE A 839 -6.60 3.83 -34.98
CA PHE A 839 -8.04 3.71 -34.85
C PHE A 839 -8.49 2.26 -34.69
N SER A 840 -9.36 2.03 -33.72
CA SER A 840 -10.02 0.75 -33.49
C SER A 840 -11.46 1.00 -33.04
N LEU A 841 -12.43 0.57 -33.85
CA LEU A 841 -13.85 0.72 -33.56
C LEU A 841 -14.19 0.14 -32.18
N ARG A 842 -13.58 -0.99 -31.79
CA ARG A 842 -13.79 -1.60 -30.48
C ARG A 842 -13.33 -0.67 -29.35
N LYS A 843 -12.17 -0.05 -29.47
CA LYS A 843 -11.64 0.90 -28.47
C LYS A 843 -12.49 2.15 -28.38
N GLU A 844 -12.91 2.72 -29.51
CA GLU A 844 -13.80 3.89 -29.52
C GLU A 844 -15.13 3.60 -28.86
N LEU A 845 -15.77 2.48 -29.22
CA LEU A 845 -17.03 2.09 -28.62
C LEU A 845 -16.88 1.74 -27.15
N HIS A 846 -15.78 1.11 -26.74
CA HIS A 846 -15.46 0.88 -25.33
C HIS A 846 -15.34 2.21 -24.57
N TRP A 847 -14.56 3.16 -25.10
CA TRP A 847 -14.42 4.48 -24.47
C TRP A 847 -15.76 5.23 -24.35
N LEU A 848 -16.60 5.16 -25.39
CA LEU A 848 -17.95 5.75 -25.40
C LEU A 848 -18.92 5.03 -24.48
N SER A 849 -18.79 3.72 -24.31
CA SER A 849 -19.68 2.91 -23.47
C SER A 849 -19.69 3.34 -22.01
N HIS A 850 -18.54 3.79 -21.50
CA HIS A 850 -18.41 4.31 -20.12
C HIS A 850 -18.98 5.74 -19.94
N ARG A 851 -19.43 6.39 -21.03
CA ARG A 851 -19.90 7.79 -21.02
C ARG A 851 -21.33 7.94 -21.52
N SER A 852 -21.93 6.88 -22.05
CA SER A 852 -23.29 6.90 -22.59
C SER A 852 -23.92 5.52 -22.59
N GLY A 853 -25.07 5.38 -21.93
CA GLY A 853 -25.83 4.15 -21.89
C GLY A 853 -26.27 3.63 -23.28
N MET A 854 -26.38 4.51 -24.28
CA MET A 854 -26.65 4.09 -25.67
C MET A 854 -25.45 3.33 -26.24
N PHE A 855 -24.24 3.88 -26.08
CA PHE A 855 -23.01 3.24 -26.56
C PHE A 855 -22.65 2.01 -25.73
N ALA A 856 -23.00 1.96 -24.42
CA ALA A 856 -22.86 0.77 -23.60
C ALA A 856 -23.67 -0.39 -24.18
N ARG A 857 -24.95 -0.15 -24.53
CA ARG A 857 -25.79 -1.18 -25.18
C ARG A 857 -25.20 -1.64 -26.53
N TRP A 858 -24.63 -0.73 -27.33
CA TRP A 858 -24.01 -1.08 -28.61
C TRP A 858 -22.73 -1.88 -28.41
N TYR A 859 -21.85 -1.46 -27.47
CA TYR A 859 -20.62 -2.18 -27.17
C TYR A 859 -20.93 -3.61 -26.69
N ASN A 860 -21.88 -3.76 -25.74
CA ASN A 860 -22.25 -5.07 -25.21
C ASN A 860 -22.88 -5.96 -26.29
N ARG A 861 -23.66 -5.38 -27.21
CA ARG A 861 -24.26 -6.13 -28.34
C ARG A 861 -23.20 -6.64 -29.34
N LEU A 862 -22.15 -5.89 -29.56
CA LEU A 862 -21.11 -6.22 -30.57
C LEU A 862 -19.93 -7.02 -29.98
N TYR A 863 -19.59 -6.80 -28.72
CA TYR A 863 -18.37 -7.29 -28.11
C TYR A 863 -18.56 -7.88 -26.71
N GLY A 864 -19.73 -7.74 -26.10
CA GLY A 864 -20.09 -8.40 -24.85
C GLY A 864 -20.25 -9.90 -25.12
N ARG A 865 -19.49 -10.71 -24.43
CA ARG A 865 -19.62 -12.17 -24.41
C ARG A 865 -20.22 -12.57 -23.08
#